data_be4165e000a71ea04ba828248d93f556
#
_entry.id   be4165e000a71ea04ba828248d93f556
#
_cell.length_a   1.000
_cell.length_b   1.000
_cell.length_c   1.000
_cell.angle_alpha   90.00
_cell.angle_beta   90.00
_cell.angle_gamma   90.00
#
_symmetry.space_group_name_H-M   'P 1'
#
loop_
_entity.id
_entity.type
_entity.pdbx_description
1 polymer ?
#
loop_
_entity_poly.entity_id
_entity_poly.type
_entity_poly.pdbx_seq_one_letter_code
_entity_poly.pdbx_strand_id
1 'polypeptide(L)'
;MEPKYSILLCNQSLEEYQNKIDGWLHKGIKVIWFGDTEDVDNLKHRFADYSKALLLLAYEISIQKKCIIIDGDDKNGFVDKYLEKECPLFNAAQYQVEHCNDKKHIIVQASAGTGKTTVMIDRILFLLHTNPELHLSEVFMITFTNDAADQMNRRLQDALMLRYDLTGEKKYLRWVEEQSQMNISTIHSFAYFMLKEYGIGESFTKNLSIRSFQFERKELIKDVIDDTIDTNSNVRNQLGVPFYRANSMVNDFWNGFSKLGISHRDIGKMNWGKAIDTGSEPFQKVMTGILNRLDDEYFDIKRKNEAISIDDIMRDLQEVLQSEVLPKPDITMKYLFIDEFQDSDLSQIMVSCLMVKLLNPCLFVVGDVKQSIYRFRGANDQAFYVLKHDMSELHINRPEEFTLVNNYRTSASVLERMDDYFEVWGRMGRLQYDKPVVPFNQDPGRIRMIHGEKNEQADEQIARIASRELDALIDRVENSEDEADEKTRVVMLTRTNRELSQLASTLRRNRIPAVIRRDGSFYASETVRDFYIMVSSFLFCDEPKYIFNYLLTPYAGEIDRMNLNDMEWLHGDYENLVSYLDNYLEQTNWKKYHKDLRLRPVLAVLKDILDSESVIDNYILNSKAKMKDDGWEENRIQAATYTNALQYQANLEKLMDILQKNLGGDKVSIYDVYKFLKLNVSTNREESEAEVVTNEEQTKSLYKSILCMTVHKAKGLEFDTVIIPYTNRTFPTWEKTEILIDPIGRKVGWNYTGDTEKKNKRWKYPAMSNSLYKELKEIDTESTKREETRILYVAMTRAIHNLICIVPDSKNEKTWASLIEEVGIDYE
;
A
#
# COMPACT_ATOMS: atom_id res chain seq x y z
N MET A 1 7.93 32.41 -32.89
CA MET A 1 7.28 31.37 -33.73
C MET A 1 7.34 30.09 -32.95
N GLU A 2 6.20 29.48 -32.68
CA GLU A 2 6.22 28.14 -32.11
C GLU A 2 6.82 27.16 -33.11
N PRO A 3 7.71 26.24 -32.68
CA PRO A 3 8.31 25.28 -33.57
C PRO A 3 7.23 24.36 -34.14
N LYS A 4 7.17 24.27 -35.48
CA LYS A 4 6.18 23.43 -36.16
C LYS A 4 6.53 21.95 -36.13
N TYR A 5 7.78 21.60 -35.83
CA TYR A 5 8.28 20.23 -35.84
C TYR A 5 9.32 20.08 -34.72
N SER A 6 9.37 18.88 -34.16
CA SER A 6 10.45 18.45 -33.26
C SER A 6 11.20 17.27 -33.86
N ILE A 7 12.52 17.31 -33.81
CA ILE A 7 13.38 16.22 -34.27
C ILE A 7 14.16 15.70 -33.08
N LEU A 8 14.08 14.41 -32.82
CA LEU A 8 14.86 13.72 -31.81
C LEU A 8 16.05 13.01 -32.44
N LEU A 9 17.20 13.21 -31.88
CA LEU A 9 18.44 12.54 -32.28
C LEU A 9 18.97 11.74 -31.09
N CYS A 10 19.08 10.43 -31.23
CA CYS A 10 19.56 9.53 -30.18
C CYS A 10 20.85 8.86 -30.62
N ASN A 11 21.87 8.94 -29.78
CA ASN A 11 23.19 8.27 -30.03
C ASN A 11 23.80 8.52 -31.39
N GLN A 12 23.57 9.68 -31.93
CA GLN A 12 24.17 10.08 -33.21
C GLN A 12 25.53 10.73 -32.97
N SER A 13 26.42 10.58 -33.91
CA SER A 13 27.72 11.30 -33.87
C SER A 13 27.48 12.81 -33.95
N LEU A 14 27.96 13.53 -32.95
CA LEU A 14 27.85 14.97 -32.89
C LEU A 14 28.50 15.64 -34.11
N GLU A 15 29.64 15.16 -34.55
CA GLU A 15 30.36 15.68 -35.74
C GLU A 15 29.51 15.64 -37.02
N GLU A 16 28.73 14.59 -37.22
CA GLU A 16 27.87 14.40 -38.38
C GLU A 16 26.65 15.30 -38.38
N TYR A 17 26.02 15.49 -37.22
CA TYR A 17 24.74 16.18 -37.13
C TYR A 17 24.84 17.65 -36.77
N GLN A 18 25.99 18.16 -36.28
CA GLN A 18 26.16 19.49 -35.78
C GLN A 18 25.71 20.59 -36.76
N ASN A 19 26.05 20.46 -38.04
CA ASN A 19 25.63 21.39 -39.11
C ASN A 19 24.13 21.24 -39.45
N LYS A 20 23.56 20.05 -39.31
CA LYS A 20 22.15 19.78 -39.53
C LYS A 20 21.31 20.42 -38.40
N ILE A 21 21.75 20.27 -37.16
CA ILE A 21 21.13 20.91 -36.00
C ILE A 21 21.05 22.42 -36.19
N ASP A 22 22.14 23.06 -36.54
CA ASP A 22 22.17 24.49 -36.79
C ASP A 22 21.14 24.92 -37.85
N GLY A 23 21.10 24.20 -38.98
CA GLY A 23 20.15 24.45 -40.07
C GLY A 23 18.68 24.24 -39.66
N TRP A 24 18.41 23.30 -38.76
CA TRP A 24 17.05 23.04 -38.24
C TRP A 24 16.60 24.10 -37.23
N LEU A 25 17.49 24.52 -36.33
CA LEU A 25 17.19 25.57 -35.34
C LEU A 25 16.93 26.90 -36.04
N HIS A 26 17.70 27.27 -37.06
CA HIS A 26 17.46 28.47 -37.88
C HIS A 26 16.11 28.44 -38.62
N LYS A 27 15.61 27.25 -38.97
CA LYS A 27 14.28 27.08 -39.58
C LYS A 27 13.13 27.07 -38.56
N GLY A 28 13.41 27.26 -37.28
CA GLY A 28 12.43 27.19 -36.21
C GLY A 28 11.96 25.78 -35.88
N ILE A 29 12.78 24.77 -36.20
CA ILE A 29 12.53 23.37 -35.86
C ILE A 29 13.12 23.12 -34.47
N LYS A 30 12.39 22.47 -33.61
CA LYS A 30 12.88 22.06 -32.30
C LYS A 30 13.70 20.80 -32.41
N VAL A 31 14.89 20.80 -31.83
CA VAL A 31 15.80 19.64 -31.84
C VAL A 31 15.92 19.12 -30.41
N ILE A 32 15.81 17.83 -30.28
CA ILE A 32 16.03 17.10 -29.03
C ILE A 32 17.24 16.20 -29.26
N TRP A 33 18.29 16.47 -28.53
CA TRP A 33 19.51 15.65 -28.57
C TRP A 33 19.58 14.75 -27.36
N PHE A 34 19.85 13.48 -27.62
CA PHE A 34 20.04 12.47 -26.63
C PHE A 34 21.38 11.78 -26.84
N GLY A 35 22.34 11.99 -25.98
CA GLY A 35 23.70 11.51 -26.10
C GLY A 35 24.44 11.52 -24.76
N ASP A 36 25.75 11.30 -24.84
CA ASP A 36 26.56 11.33 -23.61
C ASP A 36 26.72 12.75 -23.06
N THR A 37 27.22 12.85 -21.82
CA THR A 37 27.32 14.10 -21.09
C THR A 37 28.25 15.10 -21.75
N GLU A 38 29.32 14.63 -22.40
CA GLU A 38 30.32 15.47 -23.10
C GLU A 38 29.71 16.13 -24.34
N ASP A 39 28.93 15.38 -25.11
CA ASP A 39 28.21 15.89 -26.29
C ASP A 39 27.10 16.90 -25.86
N VAL A 40 26.39 16.63 -24.78
CA VAL A 40 25.40 17.53 -24.24
C VAL A 40 26.00 18.88 -23.83
N ASP A 41 27.12 18.86 -23.13
CA ASP A 41 27.80 20.10 -22.70
C ASP A 41 28.36 20.88 -23.89
N ASN A 42 28.89 20.21 -24.88
CA ASN A 42 29.37 20.85 -26.13
C ASN A 42 28.19 21.53 -26.87
N LEU A 43 27.06 20.87 -27.01
CA LEU A 43 25.88 21.44 -27.68
C LEU A 43 25.28 22.59 -26.86
N LYS A 44 25.27 22.50 -25.53
CA LYS A 44 24.79 23.57 -24.63
C LYS A 44 25.60 24.86 -24.78
N HIS A 45 26.89 24.76 -24.85
CA HIS A 45 27.76 25.92 -25.08
C HIS A 45 27.61 26.50 -26.47
N ARG A 46 27.53 25.69 -27.48
CA ARG A 46 27.48 26.11 -28.88
C ARG A 46 26.15 26.73 -29.29
N PHE A 47 25.05 26.22 -28.75
CA PHE A 47 23.69 26.63 -29.12
C PHE A 47 22.96 27.35 -27.98
N ALA A 48 23.68 28.08 -27.14
CA ALA A 48 23.11 28.78 -25.97
C ALA A 48 21.92 29.71 -26.33
N ASP A 49 21.99 30.34 -27.51
CA ASP A 49 20.97 31.26 -28.04
C ASP A 49 19.67 30.53 -28.44
N TYR A 50 19.71 29.21 -28.59
CA TYR A 50 18.60 28.34 -29.03
C TYR A 50 18.03 27.47 -27.89
N SER A 51 18.28 27.85 -26.62
CA SER A 51 17.88 27.07 -25.44
C SER A 51 16.41 26.68 -25.39
N LYS A 52 15.54 27.42 -26.10
CA LYS A 52 14.10 27.11 -26.21
C LYS A 52 13.77 26.10 -27.33
N ALA A 53 14.64 25.92 -28.29
CA ALA A 53 14.43 25.06 -29.44
C ALA A 53 15.33 23.83 -29.43
N LEU A 54 16.36 23.78 -28.57
CA LEU A 54 17.24 22.68 -28.37
C LEU A 54 17.09 22.12 -26.97
N LEU A 55 16.56 20.92 -26.86
CA LEU A 55 16.47 20.18 -25.62
C LEU A 55 17.58 19.11 -25.61
N LEU A 56 18.41 19.17 -24.59
CA LEU A 56 19.57 18.28 -24.45
C LEU A 56 19.30 17.32 -23.30
N LEU A 57 19.44 16.02 -23.57
CA LEU A 57 19.24 14.96 -22.59
C LEU A 57 20.48 14.08 -22.56
N ALA A 58 21.13 13.98 -21.39
CA ALA A 58 22.31 13.16 -21.24
C ALA A 58 21.98 11.67 -21.17
N TYR A 59 22.78 10.87 -21.82
CA TYR A 59 22.59 9.44 -22.00
C TYR A 59 22.62 8.65 -20.69
N GLU A 60 23.57 8.94 -19.81
CA GLU A 60 23.76 8.22 -18.54
C GLU A 60 22.56 8.33 -17.61
N ILE A 61 21.82 9.42 -17.68
CA ILE A 61 20.67 9.68 -16.84
C ILE A 61 19.43 8.98 -17.39
N SER A 62 19.42 8.62 -18.63
CA SER A 62 18.23 8.28 -19.38
C SER A 62 18.13 6.83 -19.85
N ILE A 63 19.17 6.01 -19.75
CA ILE A 63 19.07 4.59 -20.08
C ILE A 63 17.96 3.90 -19.28
N GLN A 64 17.71 4.37 -18.06
CA GLN A 64 16.64 3.86 -17.21
C GLN A 64 15.47 4.85 -17.05
N LYS A 65 15.67 6.14 -17.30
CA LYS A 65 14.67 7.20 -17.09
C LYS A 65 14.46 7.97 -18.38
N LYS A 66 13.72 7.42 -19.30
CA LYS A 66 13.32 8.10 -20.52
C LYS A 66 12.44 9.30 -20.21
N CYS A 67 13.00 10.46 -20.18
CA CYS A 67 12.26 11.69 -20.19
C CYS A 67 12.41 12.33 -21.57
N ILE A 68 11.58 11.95 -22.50
CA ILE A 68 11.51 12.62 -23.79
C ILE A 68 10.47 13.73 -23.63
N ILE A 69 10.96 14.95 -23.45
CA ILE A 69 10.11 16.13 -23.49
C ILE A 69 10.08 16.60 -24.93
N ILE A 70 8.98 16.39 -25.60
CA ILE A 70 8.73 16.95 -26.91
C ILE A 70 7.76 18.10 -26.70
N ASP A 71 8.27 19.34 -26.75
CA ASP A 71 7.44 20.51 -26.82
C ASP A 71 6.98 20.69 -28.27
N GLY A 72 5.73 20.48 -28.53
CA GLY A 72 5.19 20.72 -29.86
C GLY A 72 4.26 19.61 -30.31
N ASP A 73 3.31 20.02 -31.11
CA ASP A 73 2.27 19.15 -31.64
C ASP A 73 2.87 18.35 -32.84
N ASP A 74 3.25 17.12 -32.64
CA ASP A 74 3.60 16.19 -33.72
C ASP A 74 2.33 15.69 -34.41
N LYS A 75 1.63 16.63 -35.07
CA LYS A 75 0.34 16.35 -35.74
C LYS A 75 0.40 15.28 -36.81
N ASN A 76 1.59 14.90 -37.26
CA ASN A 76 1.76 13.98 -38.38
C ASN A 76 2.28 12.61 -38.00
N GLY A 77 2.56 12.34 -36.71
CA GLY A 77 3.15 11.08 -36.25
C GLY A 77 4.52 10.77 -36.90
N PHE A 78 5.25 11.83 -37.29
CA PHE A 78 6.55 11.68 -37.94
C PHE A 78 7.63 11.30 -36.95
N VAL A 79 7.60 11.92 -35.78
CA VAL A 79 8.56 11.67 -34.70
C VAL A 79 8.38 10.24 -34.17
N ASP A 80 7.15 9.76 -34.00
CA ASP A 80 6.83 8.39 -33.64
C ASP A 80 7.50 7.37 -34.55
N LYS A 81 7.26 7.50 -35.85
CA LYS A 81 7.79 6.57 -36.86
C LYS A 81 9.30 6.63 -36.98
N TYR A 82 9.90 7.81 -36.80
CA TYR A 82 11.35 7.96 -36.84
C TYR A 82 11.98 7.34 -35.58
N LEU A 83 11.44 7.61 -34.41
CA LEU A 83 11.94 7.09 -33.14
C LEU A 83 11.83 5.58 -33.03
N GLU A 84 10.72 5.03 -33.48
CA GLU A 84 10.50 3.57 -33.48
C GLU A 84 11.53 2.84 -34.34
N LYS A 85 11.99 3.48 -35.44
CA LYS A 85 12.97 2.91 -36.36
C LYS A 85 14.43 3.10 -35.93
N GLU A 86 14.77 4.29 -35.40
CA GLU A 86 16.17 4.71 -35.19
C GLU A 86 16.63 4.64 -33.73
N CYS A 87 15.70 4.47 -32.78
CA CYS A 87 15.98 4.46 -31.33
C CYS A 87 15.51 3.17 -30.66
N PRO A 88 16.38 2.16 -30.53
CA PRO A 88 16.00 0.87 -29.91
C PRO A 88 15.44 1.00 -28.48
N LEU A 89 15.78 2.07 -27.77
CA LEU A 89 15.36 2.36 -26.39
C LEU A 89 14.04 3.12 -26.32
N PHE A 90 13.53 3.61 -27.44
CA PHE A 90 12.30 4.38 -27.47
C PHE A 90 11.07 3.49 -27.34
N ASN A 91 10.13 3.91 -26.53
CA ASN A 91 8.85 3.24 -26.39
C ASN A 91 7.74 4.08 -27.02
N ALA A 92 7.40 3.75 -28.27
CA ALA A 92 6.36 4.44 -29.03
C ALA A 92 5.00 4.45 -28.28
N ALA A 93 4.66 3.38 -27.59
CA ALA A 93 3.40 3.32 -26.85
C ALA A 93 3.38 4.31 -25.64
N GLN A 94 4.50 4.46 -24.92
CA GLN A 94 4.61 5.47 -23.87
C GLN A 94 4.51 6.87 -24.45
N TYR A 95 5.26 7.13 -25.53
CA TYR A 95 5.24 8.40 -26.23
C TYR A 95 3.85 8.79 -26.72
N GLN A 96 3.07 7.86 -27.30
CA GLN A 96 1.70 8.12 -27.73
C GLN A 96 0.77 8.48 -26.58
N VAL A 97 0.94 7.84 -25.42
CA VAL A 97 0.17 8.21 -24.22
C VAL A 97 0.55 9.61 -23.72
N GLU A 98 1.85 9.90 -23.66
CA GLU A 98 2.37 11.19 -23.21
C GLU A 98 1.87 12.34 -24.10
N HIS A 99 1.86 12.14 -25.41
CA HIS A 99 1.54 13.15 -26.44
C HIS A 99 0.11 13.09 -26.96
N CYS A 100 -0.75 12.25 -26.39
CA CYS A 100 -2.17 12.23 -26.72
C CYS A 100 -2.79 13.62 -26.54
N ASN A 101 -3.85 13.91 -27.31
CA ASN A 101 -4.56 15.18 -27.25
C ASN A 101 -4.92 15.54 -25.78
N ASP A 102 -4.61 16.80 -25.39
CA ASP A 102 -4.77 17.31 -24.04
C ASP A 102 -6.23 17.41 -23.56
N LYS A 103 -7.20 17.31 -24.48
CA LYS A 103 -8.66 17.38 -24.21
C LYS A 103 -9.33 16.02 -24.16
N LYS A 104 -8.58 14.94 -24.25
CA LYS A 104 -9.13 13.57 -24.23
C LYS A 104 -9.01 12.93 -22.88
N HIS A 105 -10.02 12.17 -22.50
CA HIS A 105 -9.89 11.21 -21.40
C HIS A 105 -9.03 10.04 -21.85
N ILE A 106 -8.21 9.52 -21.00
CA ILE A 106 -7.23 8.48 -21.31
C ILE A 106 -7.35 7.32 -20.32
N ILE A 107 -7.35 6.11 -20.85
CA ILE A 107 -7.22 4.87 -20.09
C ILE A 107 -5.92 4.17 -20.53
N VAL A 108 -5.02 3.90 -19.60
CA VAL A 108 -3.78 3.17 -19.84
C VAL A 108 -3.84 1.83 -19.12
N GLN A 109 -3.91 0.76 -19.89
CA GLN A 109 -3.74 -0.59 -19.37
C GLN A 109 -2.27 -0.97 -19.46
N ALA A 110 -1.63 -1.22 -18.32
CA ALA A 110 -0.21 -1.37 -18.23
C ALA A 110 0.18 -2.53 -17.32
N SER A 111 0.91 -3.50 -17.86
CA SER A 111 1.39 -4.66 -17.08
C SER A 111 2.41 -4.26 -16.00
N ALA A 112 2.80 -5.21 -15.14
CA ALA A 112 3.87 -5.00 -14.16
C ALA A 112 5.17 -4.60 -14.86
N GLY A 113 5.90 -3.62 -14.31
CA GLY A 113 7.21 -3.22 -14.83
C GLY A 113 7.23 -2.44 -16.15
N THR A 114 6.07 -1.96 -16.64
CA THR A 114 5.96 -1.24 -17.92
C THR A 114 6.10 0.28 -17.83
N GLY A 115 6.43 0.82 -16.65
CA GLY A 115 6.68 2.26 -16.50
C GLY A 115 5.41 3.11 -16.31
N LYS A 116 4.34 2.58 -15.69
CA LYS A 116 3.08 3.30 -15.39
C LYS A 116 3.31 4.69 -14.81
N THR A 117 4.07 4.76 -13.72
CA THR A 117 4.36 6.02 -13.02
C THR A 117 5.14 7.00 -13.87
N THR A 118 6.09 6.51 -14.66
CA THR A 118 6.91 7.31 -15.58
C THR A 118 6.01 8.01 -16.59
N VAL A 119 5.13 7.26 -17.25
CA VAL A 119 4.20 7.81 -18.24
C VAL A 119 3.28 8.88 -17.65
N MET A 120 2.83 8.72 -16.40
CA MET A 120 2.02 9.73 -15.72
C MET A 120 2.79 11.03 -15.51
N ILE A 121 4.03 10.93 -15.01
CA ILE A 121 4.90 12.10 -14.79
C ILE A 121 5.22 12.79 -16.12
N ASP A 122 5.62 12.03 -17.12
CA ASP A 122 5.96 12.57 -18.42
C ASP A 122 4.74 13.22 -19.10
N ARG A 123 3.55 12.66 -18.93
CA ARG A 123 2.30 13.31 -19.35
C ARG A 123 2.07 14.65 -18.67
N ILE A 124 2.28 14.74 -17.36
CA ILE A 124 2.15 16.02 -16.63
C ILE A 124 3.16 17.03 -17.17
N LEU A 125 4.39 16.64 -17.38
CA LEU A 125 5.45 17.49 -17.92
C LEU A 125 5.13 17.95 -19.34
N PHE A 126 4.63 17.06 -20.19
CA PHE A 126 4.15 17.41 -21.53
C PHE A 126 3.05 18.48 -21.46
N LEU A 127 2.06 18.29 -20.60
CA LEU A 127 0.95 19.25 -20.43
C LEU A 127 1.44 20.63 -19.96
N LEU A 128 2.42 20.68 -19.04
CA LEU A 128 3.05 21.92 -18.59
C LEU A 128 3.84 22.63 -19.70
N HIS A 129 4.45 21.87 -20.62
CA HIS A 129 5.19 22.43 -21.73
C HIS A 129 4.27 22.92 -22.87
N THR A 130 3.18 22.21 -23.12
CA THR A 130 2.25 22.52 -24.20
C THR A 130 1.20 23.54 -23.81
N ASN A 131 0.93 23.72 -22.51
CA ASN A 131 -0.05 24.66 -21.99
C ASN A 131 0.61 25.63 -20.98
N PRO A 132 1.15 26.78 -21.43
CA PRO A 132 1.84 27.74 -20.56
C PRO A 132 0.98 28.34 -19.45
N GLU A 133 -0.35 28.27 -19.57
CA GLU A 133 -1.30 28.75 -18.58
C GLU A 133 -1.75 27.66 -17.60
N LEU A 134 -1.19 26.49 -17.67
CA LEU A 134 -1.48 25.41 -16.74
C LEU A 134 -0.65 25.59 -15.47
N HIS A 135 -1.34 25.62 -14.32
CA HIS A 135 -0.72 25.60 -13.00
C HIS A 135 -0.80 24.21 -12.39
N LEU A 136 0.21 23.79 -11.63
CA LEU A 136 0.22 22.50 -10.94
C LEU A 136 -0.92 22.36 -9.92
N SER A 137 -1.41 23.46 -9.35
CA SER A 137 -2.61 23.48 -8.49
C SER A 137 -3.90 23.05 -9.21
N GLU A 138 -3.93 23.03 -10.54
CA GLU A 138 -5.07 22.61 -11.36
C GLU A 138 -4.97 21.12 -11.78
N VAL A 139 -3.88 20.44 -11.38
CA VAL A 139 -3.61 19.03 -11.64
C VAL A 139 -3.80 18.25 -10.34
N PHE A 140 -4.73 17.30 -10.35
CA PHE A 140 -5.04 16.44 -9.22
C PHE A 140 -4.56 15.03 -9.52
N MET A 141 -3.87 14.42 -8.55
CA MET A 141 -3.37 13.06 -8.68
C MET A 141 -3.81 12.22 -7.48
N ILE A 142 -4.49 11.14 -7.79
CA ILE A 142 -5.02 10.21 -6.80
C ILE A 142 -4.20 8.92 -6.84
N THR A 143 -3.73 8.49 -5.67
CA THR A 143 -3.01 7.25 -5.47
C THR A 143 -3.73 6.36 -4.46
N PHE A 144 -3.33 5.08 -4.37
CA PHE A 144 -3.97 4.15 -3.46
C PHE A 144 -3.47 4.26 -2.01
N THR A 145 -2.20 4.63 -1.81
CA THR A 145 -1.57 4.74 -0.48
C THR A 145 -0.86 6.09 -0.33
N ASN A 146 -0.64 6.52 0.93
CA ASN A 146 0.14 7.73 1.21
C ASN A 146 1.58 7.58 0.72
N ASP A 147 2.18 6.41 0.91
CA ASP A 147 3.55 6.12 0.45
C ASP A 147 3.67 6.27 -1.07
N ALA A 148 2.65 5.82 -1.83
CA ALA A 148 2.60 6.03 -3.28
C ALA A 148 2.47 7.52 -3.64
N ALA A 149 1.70 8.30 -2.87
CA ALA A 149 1.58 9.74 -3.06
C ALA A 149 2.92 10.46 -2.81
N ASP A 150 3.61 10.11 -1.73
CA ASP A 150 4.91 10.66 -1.40
C ASP A 150 5.98 10.27 -2.45
N GLN A 151 5.97 9.02 -2.91
CA GLN A 151 6.86 8.56 -3.98
C GLN A 151 6.60 9.30 -5.29
N MET A 152 5.33 9.52 -5.64
CA MET A 152 4.96 10.26 -6.84
C MET A 152 5.45 11.71 -6.78
N ASN A 153 5.30 12.33 -5.60
CA ASN A 153 5.76 13.69 -5.34
C ASN A 153 7.27 13.80 -5.53
N ARG A 154 8.05 12.89 -4.93
CA ARG A 154 9.52 12.85 -5.11
C ARG A 154 9.91 12.65 -6.58
N ARG A 155 9.30 11.69 -7.27
CA ARG A 155 9.62 11.41 -8.68
C ARG A 155 9.33 12.59 -9.60
N LEU A 156 8.24 13.33 -9.36
CA LEU A 156 7.95 14.55 -10.12
C LEU A 156 9.01 15.62 -9.84
N GLN A 157 9.38 15.80 -8.57
CA GLN A 157 10.44 16.73 -8.17
C GLN A 157 11.78 16.37 -8.82
N ASP A 158 12.19 15.10 -8.75
CA ASP A 158 13.43 14.61 -9.36
C ASP A 158 13.43 14.85 -10.87
N ALA A 159 12.31 14.57 -11.52
CA ALA A 159 12.15 14.80 -12.95
C ALA A 159 12.26 16.28 -13.35
N LEU A 160 11.73 17.19 -12.51
CA LEU A 160 11.86 18.63 -12.73
C LEU A 160 13.27 19.13 -12.47
N MET A 161 13.90 18.68 -11.37
CA MET A 161 15.27 19.05 -11.01
C MET A 161 16.26 18.57 -12.07
N LEU A 162 16.11 17.32 -12.52
CA LEU A 162 16.94 16.78 -13.61
C LEU A 162 16.87 17.66 -14.86
N ARG A 163 15.67 18.11 -15.24
CA ARG A 163 15.49 19.00 -16.40
C ARG A 163 16.15 20.37 -16.19
N TYR A 164 16.05 20.89 -14.95
CA TYR A 164 16.76 22.11 -14.61
C TYR A 164 18.28 21.95 -14.75
N ASP A 165 18.83 20.88 -14.22
CA ASP A 165 20.27 20.62 -14.26
C ASP A 165 20.78 20.46 -15.70
N LEU A 166 20.00 19.81 -16.57
CA LEU A 166 20.35 19.63 -17.98
C LEU A 166 20.19 20.91 -18.83
N THR A 167 19.18 21.71 -18.57
CA THR A 167 18.81 22.83 -19.44
C THR A 167 19.15 24.22 -18.88
N GLY A 168 19.29 24.36 -17.56
CA GLY A 168 19.42 25.64 -16.86
C GLY A 168 18.17 26.51 -16.91
N GLU A 169 17.01 25.99 -17.39
CA GLU A 169 15.79 26.77 -17.54
C GLU A 169 15.07 26.97 -16.21
N LYS A 170 14.96 28.20 -15.74
CA LYS A 170 14.32 28.56 -14.46
C LYS A 170 12.85 28.16 -14.35
N LYS A 171 12.17 27.85 -15.47
CA LYS A 171 10.77 27.38 -15.43
C LYS A 171 10.63 26.10 -14.60
N TYR A 172 11.61 25.21 -14.64
CA TYR A 172 11.57 23.97 -13.89
C TYR A 172 11.64 24.20 -12.38
N LEU A 173 12.48 25.14 -11.93
CA LEU A 173 12.51 25.54 -10.51
C LEU A 173 11.18 26.14 -10.05
N ARG A 174 10.53 26.94 -10.91
CA ARG A 174 9.20 27.47 -10.60
C ARG A 174 8.19 26.34 -10.43
N TRP A 175 8.21 25.33 -11.30
CA TRP A 175 7.32 24.19 -11.18
C TRP A 175 7.62 23.35 -9.93
N VAL A 176 8.88 23.25 -9.49
CA VAL A 176 9.22 22.65 -8.19
C VAL A 176 8.58 23.42 -7.03
N GLU A 177 8.60 24.76 -7.06
CA GLU A 177 7.93 25.57 -6.05
C GLU A 177 6.40 25.38 -6.09
N GLU A 178 5.81 25.40 -7.29
CA GLU A 178 4.37 25.19 -7.49
C GLU A 178 3.90 23.78 -7.14
N GLN A 179 4.79 22.78 -7.15
CA GLN A 179 4.46 21.40 -6.82
C GLN A 179 3.87 21.25 -5.42
N SER A 180 4.28 22.08 -4.46
CA SER A 180 3.70 22.10 -3.12
C SER A 180 2.19 22.42 -3.09
N GLN A 181 1.66 23.01 -4.16
CA GLN A 181 0.25 23.34 -4.34
C GLN A 181 -0.51 22.27 -5.12
N MET A 182 0.18 21.31 -5.71
CA MET A 182 -0.44 20.20 -6.41
C MET A 182 -1.12 19.25 -5.42
N ASN A 183 -2.35 18.82 -5.72
CA ASN A 183 -3.05 17.86 -4.88
C ASN A 183 -2.66 16.43 -5.28
N ILE A 184 -1.64 15.89 -4.61
CA ILE A 184 -1.25 14.48 -4.72
C ILE A 184 -1.66 13.80 -3.42
N SER A 185 -2.68 12.93 -3.46
CA SER A 185 -3.27 12.38 -2.24
C SER A 185 -3.93 11.02 -2.48
N THR A 186 -4.29 10.35 -1.37
CA THR A 186 -5.12 9.14 -1.49
C THR A 186 -6.56 9.51 -1.85
N ILE A 187 -7.30 8.54 -2.41
CA ILE A 187 -8.71 8.74 -2.80
C ILE A 187 -9.59 9.21 -1.63
N HIS A 188 -9.34 8.72 -0.42
CA HIS A 188 -10.09 9.14 0.77
C HIS A 188 -9.73 10.56 1.21
N SER A 189 -8.46 10.93 1.14
CA SER A 189 -8.01 12.30 1.42
C SER A 189 -8.56 13.29 0.40
N PHE A 190 -8.57 12.91 -0.88
CA PHE A 190 -9.19 13.66 -1.95
C PHE A 190 -10.70 13.84 -1.71
N ALA A 191 -11.41 12.76 -1.40
CA ALA A 191 -12.84 12.81 -1.13
C ALA A 191 -13.17 13.71 0.08
N TYR A 192 -12.36 13.65 1.12
CA TYR A 192 -12.51 14.52 2.28
C TYR A 192 -12.27 16.01 1.93
N PHE A 193 -11.24 16.27 1.13
CA PHE A 193 -10.98 17.62 0.60
C PHE A 193 -12.19 18.13 -0.21
N MET A 194 -12.73 17.31 -1.12
CA MET A 194 -13.89 17.68 -1.94
C MET A 194 -15.16 17.91 -1.10
N LEU A 195 -15.39 17.08 -0.08
CA LEU A 195 -16.51 17.29 0.84
C LEU A 195 -16.41 18.64 1.58
N LYS A 196 -15.22 19.07 1.95
CA LYS A 196 -15.01 20.39 2.56
C LYS A 196 -15.26 21.53 1.59
N GLU A 197 -14.84 21.37 0.33
CA GLU A 197 -15.00 22.39 -0.72
C GLU A 197 -16.46 22.57 -1.13
N TYR A 198 -17.18 21.47 -1.33
CA TYR A 198 -18.61 21.54 -1.66
C TYR A 198 -19.47 22.00 -0.48
N GLY A 199 -19.01 21.81 0.75
CA GLY A 199 -19.88 21.88 1.91
C GLY A 199 -20.90 20.74 1.87
N ILE A 200 -21.14 20.09 2.98
CA ILE A 200 -22.12 18.99 2.99
C ILE A 200 -23.50 19.58 3.26
N GLY A 201 -24.12 20.24 2.29
CA GLY A 201 -25.50 20.70 2.31
C GLY A 201 -25.97 21.31 3.64
N GLU A 202 -27.24 21.08 4.00
CA GLU A 202 -27.82 21.51 5.29
C GLU A 202 -27.30 20.68 6.51
N SER A 203 -26.50 19.64 6.28
CA SER A 203 -26.23 18.60 7.27
C SER A 203 -24.91 18.74 8.03
N PHE A 204 -23.87 19.35 7.44
CA PHE A 204 -22.55 19.48 8.08
C PHE A 204 -21.90 20.83 7.75
N THR A 205 -21.12 21.37 8.69
CA THR A 205 -20.37 22.62 8.50
C THR A 205 -19.02 22.38 7.83
N LYS A 206 -18.32 23.45 7.40
CA LYS A 206 -16.94 23.40 6.89
C LYS A 206 -15.93 22.87 7.93
N ASN A 207 -16.32 22.73 9.20
CA ASN A 207 -15.49 22.20 10.29
C ASN A 207 -15.56 20.68 10.43
N LEU A 208 -16.00 19.99 9.39
CA LEU A 208 -16.10 18.55 9.35
C LEU A 208 -14.79 17.88 9.80
N SER A 209 -14.89 16.94 10.75
CA SER A 209 -13.76 16.17 11.23
C SER A 209 -13.88 14.69 10.85
N ILE A 210 -12.75 14.00 10.74
CA ILE A 210 -12.74 12.54 10.59
C ILE A 210 -12.68 11.91 11.97
N ARG A 211 -13.61 10.98 12.25
CA ARG A 211 -13.69 10.29 13.54
C ARG A 211 -13.99 8.81 13.35
N SER A 212 -13.37 7.96 14.16
CA SER A 212 -13.74 6.56 14.23
C SER A 212 -14.99 6.41 15.09
N PHE A 213 -16.07 5.92 14.53
CA PHE A 213 -17.33 5.66 15.23
C PHE A 213 -17.49 4.19 15.65
N GLN A 214 -16.40 3.44 15.79
CA GLN A 214 -16.47 2.00 16.08
C GLN A 214 -17.18 1.67 17.40
N PHE A 215 -17.02 2.52 18.41
CA PHE A 215 -17.70 2.33 19.69
C PHE A 215 -19.19 2.65 19.56
N GLU A 216 -19.50 3.84 19.07
CA GLU A 216 -20.89 4.30 18.86
C GLU A 216 -21.66 3.33 17.97
N ARG A 217 -21.02 2.79 16.93
CA ARG A 217 -21.59 1.80 16.04
C ARG A 217 -21.93 0.47 16.74
N LYS A 218 -21.05 -0.02 17.63
CA LYS A 218 -21.31 -1.23 18.40
C LYS A 218 -22.46 -1.05 19.39
N GLU A 219 -22.51 0.08 20.08
CA GLU A 219 -23.61 0.42 21.00
C GLU A 219 -24.91 0.56 20.22
N LEU A 220 -24.93 1.29 19.11
CA LEU A 220 -26.10 1.46 18.26
C LEU A 220 -26.67 0.13 17.76
N ILE A 221 -25.82 -0.79 17.28
CA ILE A 221 -26.28 -2.14 16.86
C ILE A 221 -27.01 -2.84 18.02
N LYS A 222 -26.42 -2.76 19.21
CA LYS A 222 -27.00 -3.39 20.39
C LYS A 222 -28.37 -2.75 20.76
N ASP A 223 -28.40 -1.41 20.79
CA ASP A 223 -29.62 -0.68 21.17
C ASP A 223 -30.76 -0.91 20.17
N VAL A 224 -30.47 -0.88 18.85
CA VAL A 224 -31.50 -1.13 17.83
C VAL A 224 -32.01 -2.55 17.86
N ILE A 225 -31.17 -3.53 18.16
CA ILE A 225 -31.62 -4.93 18.29
C ILE A 225 -32.45 -5.09 19.58
N ASP A 226 -32.01 -4.54 20.71
CA ASP A 226 -32.73 -4.59 21.97
C ASP A 226 -34.13 -3.95 21.85
N ASP A 227 -34.21 -2.73 21.33
CA ASP A 227 -35.47 -2.04 21.04
C ASP A 227 -36.41 -2.83 20.11
N THR A 228 -35.84 -3.45 19.07
CA THR A 228 -36.60 -4.23 18.09
C THR A 228 -37.21 -5.48 18.76
N ILE A 229 -36.48 -6.07 19.68
CA ILE A 229 -36.95 -7.23 20.50
C ILE A 229 -37.99 -6.80 21.52
N ASP A 230 -37.77 -5.69 22.20
CA ASP A 230 -38.67 -5.20 23.24
C ASP A 230 -40.02 -4.71 22.67
N THR A 231 -39.99 -4.08 21.50
CA THR A 231 -41.19 -3.61 20.80
C THR A 231 -42.05 -4.78 20.28
N ASN A 232 -41.44 -5.90 19.96
CA ASN A 232 -42.14 -7.09 19.46
C ASN A 232 -41.48 -8.38 19.97
N SER A 233 -42.07 -8.93 21.03
CA SER A 233 -41.58 -10.15 21.70
C SER A 233 -41.44 -11.37 20.76
N ASN A 234 -42.15 -11.38 19.64
CA ASN A 234 -42.03 -12.45 18.63
C ASN A 234 -40.72 -12.34 17.79
N VAL A 235 -40.10 -11.17 17.72
CA VAL A 235 -38.87 -10.94 16.93
C VAL A 235 -37.74 -11.87 17.38
N ARG A 236 -37.60 -12.11 18.68
CA ARG A 236 -36.60 -13.04 19.22
C ARG A 236 -36.75 -14.45 18.64
N ASN A 237 -37.99 -14.92 18.50
CA ASN A 237 -38.26 -16.22 17.88
C ASN A 237 -38.09 -16.18 16.35
N GLN A 238 -38.37 -15.04 15.73
CA GLN A 238 -38.26 -14.82 14.29
C GLN A 238 -36.80 -14.75 13.82
N LEU A 239 -35.91 -14.20 14.64
CA LEU A 239 -34.47 -14.18 14.32
C LEU A 239 -33.85 -15.59 14.24
N GLY A 240 -34.36 -16.56 15.04
CA GLY A 240 -33.92 -17.94 14.97
C GLY A 240 -32.43 -18.19 15.27
N VAL A 241 -31.71 -17.19 15.81
CA VAL A 241 -30.28 -17.24 16.15
C VAL A 241 -30.06 -16.68 17.58
N PRO A 242 -28.97 -17.07 18.26
CA PRO A 242 -28.59 -16.47 19.54
C PRO A 242 -28.32 -14.97 19.41
N PHE A 243 -28.66 -14.20 20.41
CA PHE A 243 -28.50 -12.74 20.44
C PHE A 243 -27.07 -12.27 20.04
N TYR A 244 -26.05 -12.88 20.63
CA TYR A 244 -24.66 -12.55 20.29
C TYR A 244 -24.32 -12.83 18.82
N ARG A 245 -25.01 -13.80 18.20
CA ARG A 245 -24.89 -14.08 16.77
C ARG A 245 -25.65 -13.07 15.92
N ALA A 246 -26.83 -12.65 16.35
CA ALA A 246 -27.58 -11.61 15.68
C ALA A 246 -26.75 -10.32 15.58
N ASN A 247 -26.10 -9.91 16.68
CA ASN A 247 -25.18 -8.76 16.69
C ASN A 247 -24.04 -8.92 15.69
N SER A 248 -23.37 -10.07 15.67
CA SER A 248 -22.30 -10.35 14.71
C SER A 248 -22.81 -10.29 13.26
N MET A 249 -23.96 -10.94 12.99
CA MET A 249 -24.53 -10.96 11.64
C MET A 249 -24.96 -9.58 11.16
N VAL A 250 -25.59 -8.77 12.01
CA VAL A 250 -25.95 -7.39 11.67
C VAL A 250 -24.71 -6.58 11.33
N ASN A 251 -23.65 -6.71 12.13
CA ASN A 251 -22.38 -6.02 11.84
C ASN A 251 -21.75 -6.49 10.52
N ASP A 252 -21.77 -7.79 10.23
CA ASP A 252 -21.24 -8.36 9.00
C ASP A 252 -22.04 -7.89 7.77
N PHE A 253 -23.39 -7.86 7.85
CA PHE A 253 -24.25 -7.31 6.79
C PHE A 253 -23.96 -5.83 6.58
N TRP A 254 -23.97 -5.04 7.65
CA TRP A 254 -23.71 -3.62 7.55
C TRP A 254 -22.34 -3.32 6.95
N ASN A 255 -21.29 -4.00 7.42
CA ASN A 255 -19.95 -3.88 6.83
C ASN A 255 -19.92 -4.29 5.36
N GLY A 256 -20.63 -5.35 4.99
CA GLY A 256 -20.73 -5.79 3.59
C GLY A 256 -21.35 -4.74 2.69
N PHE A 257 -22.46 -4.13 3.11
CA PHE A 257 -23.11 -3.06 2.36
C PHE A 257 -22.25 -1.78 2.31
N SER A 258 -21.68 -1.36 3.44
CA SER A 258 -20.83 -0.17 3.53
C SER A 258 -19.60 -0.27 2.62
N LYS A 259 -18.91 -1.42 2.61
CA LYS A 259 -17.76 -1.66 1.72
C LYS A 259 -18.08 -1.56 0.23
N LEU A 260 -19.31 -1.85 -0.13
CA LEU A 260 -19.78 -1.77 -1.52
C LEU A 260 -20.46 -0.44 -1.85
N GLY A 261 -20.45 0.52 -0.92
CA GLY A 261 -21.08 1.83 -1.10
C GLY A 261 -22.60 1.80 -1.19
N ILE A 262 -23.22 0.71 -0.72
CA ILE A 262 -24.69 0.55 -0.77
C ILE A 262 -25.31 1.28 0.40
N SER A 263 -26.12 2.29 0.13
CA SER A 263 -26.82 3.07 1.12
C SER A 263 -28.06 2.32 1.68
N HIS A 264 -28.55 2.77 2.86
CA HIS A 264 -29.77 2.24 3.46
C HIS A 264 -30.99 2.33 2.52
N ARG A 265 -31.08 3.40 1.73
CA ARG A 265 -32.13 3.59 0.72
C ARG A 265 -32.13 2.51 -0.36
N ASP A 266 -30.97 1.87 -0.56
CA ASP A 266 -30.78 0.82 -1.55
C ASP A 266 -30.88 -0.59 -0.96
N ILE A 267 -30.67 -0.77 0.34
CA ILE A 267 -30.81 -2.07 1.03
C ILE A 267 -32.23 -2.65 0.83
N GLY A 268 -33.25 -1.80 0.96
CA GLY A 268 -34.65 -2.19 0.72
C GLY A 268 -34.97 -2.53 -0.74
N LYS A 269 -34.13 -2.09 -1.69
CA LYS A 269 -34.27 -2.35 -3.14
C LYS A 269 -33.46 -3.58 -3.57
N MET A 270 -32.66 -4.15 -2.69
CA MET A 270 -31.89 -5.35 -2.99
C MET A 270 -32.80 -6.57 -3.07
N ASN A 271 -32.48 -7.47 -3.97
CA ASN A 271 -33.15 -8.76 -4.08
C ASN A 271 -32.54 -9.74 -3.05
N TRP A 272 -33.27 -10.00 -2.00
CA TRP A 272 -32.89 -10.96 -0.95
C TRP A 272 -33.28 -12.42 -1.26
N GLY A 273 -33.79 -12.69 -2.47
CA GLY A 273 -34.23 -14.01 -2.87
C GLY A 273 -35.43 -14.53 -2.09
N LYS A 274 -35.72 -15.81 -2.29
CA LYS A 274 -36.79 -16.50 -1.56
C LYS A 274 -36.20 -17.23 -0.35
N ALA A 275 -36.96 -17.29 0.73
CA ALA A 275 -36.65 -18.15 1.87
C ALA A 275 -36.66 -19.64 1.42
N ILE A 276 -35.66 -20.40 1.84
CA ILE A 276 -35.60 -21.83 1.54
C ILE A 276 -36.24 -22.64 2.65
N ASP A 277 -36.24 -22.13 3.87
CA ASP A 277 -36.75 -22.76 5.08
C ASP A 277 -37.69 -21.83 5.84
N THR A 278 -38.42 -22.39 6.80
CA THR A 278 -39.43 -21.66 7.57
C THR A 278 -38.88 -20.56 8.49
N GLY A 279 -37.59 -20.55 8.78
CA GLY A 279 -36.92 -19.53 9.60
C GLY A 279 -36.35 -18.37 8.79
N SER A 280 -36.03 -18.58 7.53
CA SER A 280 -35.34 -17.61 6.68
C SER A 280 -36.19 -16.38 6.35
N GLU A 281 -37.50 -16.52 6.12
CA GLU A 281 -38.34 -15.37 5.76
C GLU A 281 -38.51 -14.39 6.92
N PRO A 282 -38.88 -14.84 8.16
CA PRO A 282 -38.92 -13.95 9.31
C PRO A 282 -37.58 -13.30 9.61
N PHE A 283 -36.49 -14.07 9.49
CA PHE A 283 -35.13 -13.55 9.68
C PHE A 283 -34.80 -12.42 8.69
N GLN A 284 -35.04 -12.62 7.40
CA GLN A 284 -34.78 -11.59 6.37
C GLN A 284 -35.56 -10.30 6.65
N LYS A 285 -36.83 -10.43 6.98
CA LYS A 285 -37.69 -9.26 7.28
C LYS A 285 -37.19 -8.47 8.48
N VAL A 286 -36.82 -9.14 9.56
CA VAL A 286 -36.30 -8.50 10.77
C VAL A 286 -34.94 -7.87 10.46
N MET A 287 -34.05 -8.60 9.81
CA MET A 287 -32.72 -8.12 9.47
C MET A 287 -32.74 -6.86 8.61
N THR A 288 -33.60 -6.85 7.55
CA THR A 288 -33.75 -5.69 6.69
C THR A 288 -34.29 -4.48 7.46
N GLY A 289 -35.25 -4.70 8.38
CA GLY A 289 -35.78 -3.64 9.24
C GLY A 289 -34.72 -3.05 10.19
N ILE A 290 -33.89 -3.91 10.79
CA ILE A 290 -32.77 -3.49 11.65
C ILE A 290 -31.75 -2.68 10.85
N LEU A 291 -31.32 -3.16 9.69
CA LEU A 291 -30.32 -2.50 8.86
C LEU A 291 -30.76 -1.11 8.39
N ASN A 292 -32.01 -0.96 7.96
CA ASN A 292 -32.56 0.34 7.56
C ASN A 292 -32.54 1.33 8.73
N ARG A 293 -33.00 0.90 9.90
CA ARG A 293 -33.03 1.74 11.09
C ARG A 293 -31.61 2.12 11.57
N LEU A 294 -30.69 1.18 11.52
CA LEU A 294 -29.29 1.44 11.91
C LEU A 294 -28.65 2.54 11.10
N ASP A 295 -28.87 2.56 9.78
CA ASP A 295 -28.21 3.53 8.91
C ASP A 295 -28.77 4.94 9.14
N ASP A 296 -30.10 5.07 9.35
CA ASP A 296 -30.73 6.35 9.68
C ASP A 296 -30.23 6.91 11.02
N GLU A 297 -30.19 6.09 12.08
CA GLU A 297 -29.74 6.52 13.41
C GLU A 297 -28.23 6.81 13.43
N TYR A 298 -27.44 6.06 12.65
CA TYR A 298 -26.00 6.32 12.52
C TYR A 298 -25.69 7.63 11.80
N PHE A 299 -26.47 7.97 10.78
CA PHE A 299 -26.37 9.26 10.10
C PHE A 299 -26.61 10.41 11.08
N ASP A 300 -27.63 10.29 11.94
CA ASP A 300 -27.93 11.29 12.97
C ASP A 300 -26.78 11.43 13.99
N ILE A 301 -26.12 10.33 14.35
CA ILE A 301 -24.94 10.37 15.24
C ILE A 301 -23.79 11.12 14.57
N LYS A 302 -23.52 10.84 13.31
CA LYS A 302 -22.47 11.55 12.53
C LYS A 302 -22.76 13.06 12.48
N ARG A 303 -23.99 13.43 12.17
CA ARG A 303 -24.44 14.82 12.07
C ARG A 303 -24.32 15.58 13.40
N LYS A 304 -24.74 14.97 14.51
CA LYS A 304 -24.62 15.57 15.86
C LYS A 304 -23.16 15.82 16.27
N ASN A 305 -22.24 15.01 15.81
CA ASN A 305 -20.81 15.13 16.11
C ASN A 305 -20.02 15.98 15.10
N GLU A 306 -20.66 16.50 14.06
CA GLU A 306 -19.99 17.18 12.93
C GLU A 306 -18.77 16.40 12.42
N ALA A 307 -18.93 15.09 12.29
CA ALA A 307 -17.84 14.18 11.93
C ALA A 307 -18.33 13.08 10.99
N ILE A 308 -17.41 12.59 10.17
CA ILE A 308 -17.64 11.47 9.26
C ILE A 308 -16.66 10.34 9.54
N SER A 309 -17.07 9.12 9.20
CA SER A 309 -16.18 7.96 9.20
C SER A 309 -15.39 7.88 7.88
N ILE A 310 -14.16 7.40 7.94
CA ILE A 310 -13.37 7.13 6.73
C ILE A 310 -14.11 6.15 5.81
N ASP A 311 -14.77 5.15 6.37
CA ASP A 311 -15.51 4.13 5.60
C ASP A 311 -16.69 4.71 4.81
N ASP A 312 -17.25 5.84 5.26
CA ASP A 312 -18.43 6.46 4.64
C ASP A 312 -18.10 7.61 3.69
N ILE A 313 -16.87 8.09 3.71
CA ILE A 313 -16.45 9.31 2.98
C ILE A 313 -16.81 9.27 1.49
N MET A 314 -16.57 8.12 0.85
CA MET A 314 -16.85 7.97 -0.60
C MET A 314 -18.35 7.99 -0.88
N ARG A 315 -19.13 7.32 -0.04
CA ARG A 315 -20.59 7.31 -0.14
C ARG A 315 -21.17 8.71 0.10
N ASP A 316 -20.73 9.38 1.16
CA ASP A 316 -21.20 10.70 1.51
C ASP A 316 -20.85 11.71 0.39
N LEU A 317 -19.64 11.61 -0.21
CA LEU A 317 -19.28 12.43 -1.38
C LEU A 317 -20.14 12.11 -2.61
N GLN A 318 -20.39 10.84 -2.88
CA GLN A 318 -21.25 10.45 -3.99
C GLN A 318 -22.66 11.00 -3.84
N GLU A 319 -23.26 10.96 -2.65
CA GLU A 319 -24.59 11.53 -2.37
C GLU A 319 -24.60 13.05 -2.57
N VAL A 320 -23.57 13.77 -2.12
CA VAL A 320 -23.42 15.22 -2.34
C VAL A 320 -23.36 15.53 -3.83
N LEU A 321 -22.54 14.82 -4.59
CA LEU A 321 -22.36 15.07 -6.02
C LEU A 321 -23.60 14.72 -6.88
N GLN A 322 -24.49 13.90 -6.37
CA GLN A 322 -25.77 13.56 -7.01
C GLN A 322 -26.93 14.48 -6.58
N SER A 323 -26.70 15.41 -5.68
CA SER A 323 -27.71 16.35 -5.22
C SER A 323 -28.12 17.33 -6.33
N GLU A 324 -29.41 17.70 -6.36
CA GLU A 324 -29.96 18.65 -7.36
C GLU A 324 -29.42 20.10 -7.17
N VAL A 325 -28.98 20.42 -5.95
CA VAL A 325 -28.46 21.74 -5.60
C VAL A 325 -27.04 21.62 -5.09
N LEU A 326 -26.09 21.72 -6.00
CA LEU A 326 -24.67 21.70 -5.69
C LEU A 326 -24.11 23.13 -5.64
N PRO A 327 -23.49 23.56 -4.56
CA PRO A 327 -22.68 24.77 -4.57
C PRO A 327 -21.49 24.57 -5.52
N LYS A 328 -21.12 25.64 -6.24
CA LYS A 328 -19.93 25.57 -7.09
C LYS A 328 -18.71 25.61 -6.17
N PRO A 329 -17.81 24.64 -6.21
CA PRO A 329 -16.60 24.66 -5.40
C PRO A 329 -15.64 25.74 -5.91
N ASP A 330 -14.86 26.30 -5.01
CA ASP A 330 -13.84 27.31 -5.34
C ASP A 330 -12.51 26.66 -5.74
N ILE A 331 -12.60 25.67 -6.63
CA ILE A 331 -11.45 24.96 -7.18
C ILE A 331 -11.53 24.88 -8.69
N THR A 332 -10.38 24.93 -9.33
CA THR A 332 -10.23 24.65 -10.76
C THR A 332 -9.47 23.34 -10.91
N MET A 333 -10.12 22.36 -11.51
CA MET A 333 -9.52 21.05 -11.81
C MET A 333 -9.50 20.89 -13.33
N LYS A 334 -8.31 20.99 -13.94
CA LYS A 334 -8.16 20.77 -15.40
C LYS A 334 -7.83 19.32 -15.72
N TYR A 335 -7.07 18.66 -14.86
CA TYR A 335 -6.66 17.27 -15.04
C TYR A 335 -6.84 16.48 -13.76
N LEU A 336 -7.36 15.26 -13.90
CA LEU A 336 -7.52 14.28 -12.83
C LEU A 336 -6.80 12.99 -13.21
N PHE A 337 -5.70 12.70 -12.53
CA PHE A 337 -4.90 11.48 -12.67
C PHE A 337 -5.27 10.49 -11.57
N ILE A 338 -5.46 9.22 -11.93
CA ILE A 338 -5.73 8.15 -10.95
C ILE A 338 -4.80 6.98 -11.25
N ASP A 339 -3.91 6.69 -10.31
CA ASP A 339 -3.00 5.53 -10.37
C ASP A 339 -3.65 4.30 -9.74
N GLU A 340 -3.15 3.12 -10.10
CA GLU A 340 -3.61 1.80 -9.61
C GLU A 340 -5.15 1.65 -9.70
N PHE A 341 -5.74 2.13 -10.80
CA PHE A 341 -7.20 2.23 -10.97
C PHE A 341 -7.93 0.89 -10.80
N GLN A 342 -7.27 -0.25 -11.04
CA GLN A 342 -7.83 -1.59 -10.83
C GLN A 342 -8.18 -1.90 -9.37
N ASP A 343 -7.73 -1.10 -8.41
CA ASP A 343 -8.06 -1.28 -7.00
C ASP A 343 -9.25 -0.43 -6.55
N SER A 344 -9.86 0.33 -7.48
CA SER A 344 -11.02 1.17 -7.20
C SER A 344 -12.28 0.34 -6.95
N ASP A 345 -13.06 0.74 -5.96
CA ASP A 345 -14.40 0.25 -5.72
C ASP A 345 -15.45 1.00 -6.58
N LEU A 346 -16.70 0.51 -6.57
CA LEU A 346 -17.77 1.08 -7.38
C LEU A 346 -18.07 2.55 -7.02
N SER A 347 -18.02 2.91 -5.75
CA SER A 347 -18.25 4.30 -5.30
C SER A 347 -17.15 5.23 -5.78
N GLN A 348 -15.90 4.78 -5.72
CA GLN A 348 -14.73 5.53 -6.20
C GLN A 348 -14.80 5.77 -7.71
N ILE A 349 -15.21 4.76 -8.49
CA ILE A 349 -15.42 4.87 -9.94
C ILE A 349 -16.52 5.89 -10.22
N MET A 350 -17.68 5.76 -9.57
CA MET A 350 -18.81 6.66 -9.75
C MET A 350 -18.46 8.10 -9.35
N VAL A 351 -17.79 8.32 -8.23
CA VAL A 351 -17.31 9.65 -7.80
C VAL A 351 -16.39 10.25 -8.85
N SER A 352 -15.44 9.46 -9.39
CA SER A 352 -14.55 9.93 -10.47
C SER A 352 -15.34 10.39 -11.70
N CYS A 353 -16.34 9.62 -12.13
CA CYS A 353 -17.22 9.98 -13.24
C CYS A 353 -18.04 11.26 -12.95
N LEU A 354 -18.58 11.39 -11.74
CA LEU A 354 -19.33 12.57 -11.33
C LEU A 354 -18.44 13.82 -11.28
N MET A 355 -17.19 13.70 -10.81
CA MET A 355 -16.21 14.79 -10.84
C MET A 355 -15.92 15.23 -12.28
N VAL A 356 -15.73 14.29 -13.20
CA VAL A 356 -15.55 14.60 -14.62
C VAL A 356 -16.76 15.32 -15.18
N LYS A 357 -17.96 14.88 -14.86
CA LYS A 357 -19.21 15.52 -15.33
C LYS A 357 -19.40 16.93 -14.80
N LEU A 358 -19.07 17.17 -13.52
CA LEU A 358 -19.37 18.43 -12.84
C LEU A 358 -18.30 19.50 -13.04
N LEU A 359 -17.02 19.12 -12.99
CA LEU A 359 -15.87 20.02 -13.07
C LEU A 359 -15.19 19.99 -14.44
N ASN A 360 -15.55 19.02 -15.27
CA ASN A 360 -15.03 18.85 -16.63
C ASN A 360 -13.49 18.73 -16.76
N PRO A 361 -12.75 18.05 -15.82
CA PRO A 361 -11.35 17.76 -16.02
C PRO A 361 -11.14 16.72 -17.11
N CYS A 362 -9.96 16.72 -17.72
CA CYS A 362 -9.50 15.59 -18.49
C CYS A 362 -9.08 14.46 -17.53
N LEU A 363 -9.68 13.30 -17.66
CA LEU A 363 -9.43 12.14 -16.83
C LEU A 363 -8.29 11.31 -17.44
N PHE A 364 -7.30 10.95 -16.62
CA PHE A 364 -6.23 10.02 -16.94
C PHE A 364 -6.20 8.90 -15.90
N VAL A 365 -6.51 7.68 -16.31
CA VAL A 365 -6.46 6.53 -15.41
C VAL A 365 -5.43 5.51 -15.91
N VAL A 366 -4.64 4.98 -14.99
CA VAL A 366 -3.67 3.92 -15.30
C VAL A 366 -3.80 2.77 -14.31
N GLY A 367 -3.58 1.55 -14.79
CA GLY A 367 -3.60 0.38 -13.91
C GLY A 367 -3.36 -0.94 -14.65
N ASP A 368 -3.27 -1.99 -13.85
CA ASP A 368 -3.09 -3.38 -14.32
C ASP A 368 -4.17 -4.27 -13.70
N VAL A 369 -5.16 -4.69 -14.47
CA VAL A 369 -6.26 -5.56 -13.99
C VAL A 369 -5.73 -6.83 -13.34
N LYS A 370 -4.58 -7.34 -13.81
CA LYS A 370 -3.92 -8.53 -13.25
C LYS A 370 -3.36 -8.30 -11.83
N GLN A 371 -3.21 -7.04 -11.42
CA GLN A 371 -2.76 -6.64 -10.08
C GLN A 371 -3.91 -6.22 -9.14
N SER A 372 -5.16 -6.45 -9.51
CA SER A 372 -6.32 -6.21 -8.63
C SER A 372 -6.41 -7.29 -7.54
N ILE A 373 -5.89 -6.98 -6.35
CA ILE A 373 -5.77 -7.91 -5.22
C ILE A 373 -6.44 -7.42 -3.92
N TYR A 374 -7.26 -6.37 -4.02
CA TYR A 374 -7.95 -5.75 -2.88
C TYR A 374 -9.47 -5.95 -2.89
N ARG A 375 -9.95 -7.07 -3.45
CA ARG A 375 -11.38 -7.42 -3.46
C ARG A 375 -11.99 -7.42 -2.04
N PHE A 376 -11.23 -7.83 -1.04
CA PHE A 376 -11.66 -7.80 0.37
C PHE A 376 -11.90 -6.37 0.90
N ARG A 377 -11.41 -5.33 0.20
CA ARG A 377 -11.69 -3.91 0.45
C ARG A 377 -12.79 -3.36 -0.46
N GLY A 378 -13.38 -4.15 -1.34
CA GLY A 378 -14.42 -3.73 -2.28
C GLY A 378 -13.91 -3.45 -3.69
N ALA A 379 -12.61 -3.60 -3.99
CA ALA A 379 -12.07 -3.41 -5.32
C ALA A 379 -12.79 -4.29 -6.36
N ASN A 380 -13.07 -3.70 -7.51
CA ASN A 380 -13.77 -4.37 -8.59
C ASN A 380 -12.79 -4.76 -9.70
N ASP A 381 -12.70 -6.06 -9.99
CA ASP A 381 -11.81 -6.57 -11.05
C ASP A 381 -12.26 -6.18 -12.49
N GLN A 382 -13.41 -5.56 -12.62
CA GLN A 382 -13.94 -4.97 -13.85
C GLN A 382 -13.92 -3.44 -13.83
N ALA A 383 -13.08 -2.80 -13.01
CA ALA A 383 -13.07 -1.35 -12.79
C ALA A 383 -13.03 -0.54 -14.10
N PHE A 384 -12.20 -0.91 -15.06
CA PHE A 384 -12.14 -0.23 -16.35
C PHE A 384 -13.41 -0.39 -17.20
N TYR A 385 -14.08 -1.53 -17.11
CA TYR A 385 -15.36 -1.74 -17.79
C TYR A 385 -16.46 -0.90 -17.16
N VAL A 386 -16.54 -0.92 -15.83
CA VAL A 386 -17.50 -0.11 -15.06
C VAL A 386 -17.29 1.38 -15.34
N LEU A 387 -16.04 1.86 -15.34
CA LEU A 387 -15.71 3.24 -15.69
C LEU A 387 -16.28 3.64 -17.05
N LYS A 388 -16.03 2.83 -18.08
CA LYS A 388 -16.52 3.10 -19.44
C LYS A 388 -18.05 3.08 -19.52
N HIS A 389 -18.67 2.17 -18.81
CA HIS A 389 -20.14 2.07 -18.72
C HIS A 389 -20.70 3.34 -18.05
N ASP A 390 -20.20 3.73 -16.88
CA ASP A 390 -20.71 4.86 -16.13
C ASP A 390 -20.44 6.19 -16.84
N MET A 391 -19.29 6.34 -17.51
CA MET A 391 -19.03 7.49 -18.38
C MET A 391 -20.07 7.60 -19.50
N SER A 392 -20.44 6.48 -20.13
CA SER A 392 -21.47 6.44 -21.18
C SER A 392 -22.85 6.83 -20.63
N GLU A 393 -23.25 6.29 -19.47
CA GLU A 393 -24.53 6.61 -18.82
C GLU A 393 -24.61 8.11 -18.43
N LEU A 394 -23.50 8.69 -18.03
CA LEU A 394 -23.41 10.11 -17.67
C LEU A 394 -23.18 11.03 -18.88
N HIS A 395 -23.17 10.51 -20.11
CA HIS A 395 -22.90 11.24 -21.35
C HIS A 395 -21.54 11.95 -21.39
N ILE A 396 -20.53 11.36 -20.76
CA ILE A 396 -19.15 11.80 -20.83
C ILE A 396 -18.49 11.22 -22.10
N ASN A 397 -17.60 11.98 -22.72
CA ASN A 397 -16.89 11.54 -23.92
C ASN A 397 -16.12 10.25 -23.67
N ARG A 398 -16.12 9.37 -24.69
CA ARG A 398 -15.39 8.09 -24.61
C ARG A 398 -13.88 8.34 -24.46
N PRO A 399 -13.19 7.66 -23.53
CA PRO A 399 -11.75 7.75 -23.36
C PRO A 399 -11.00 7.08 -24.52
N GLU A 400 -9.79 7.54 -24.79
CA GLU A 400 -8.80 6.84 -25.61
C GLU A 400 -8.14 5.77 -24.76
N GLU A 401 -7.93 4.59 -25.37
CA GLU A 401 -7.40 3.41 -24.66
C GLU A 401 -6.01 3.07 -25.19
N PHE A 402 -5.04 2.95 -24.28
CA PHE A 402 -3.66 2.57 -24.60
C PHE A 402 -3.26 1.35 -23.80
N THR A 403 -2.30 0.59 -24.34
CA THR A 403 -1.74 -0.59 -23.67
C THR A 403 -0.22 -0.50 -23.67
N LEU A 404 0.40 -0.66 -22.48
CA LEU A 404 1.85 -0.71 -22.33
C LEU A 404 2.28 -2.16 -22.13
N VAL A 405 3.15 -2.65 -23.00
CA VAL A 405 3.60 -4.05 -23.01
C VAL A 405 5.08 -4.26 -22.75
N ASN A 406 5.92 -3.23 -22.88
CA ASN A 406 7.37 -3.37 -22.68
C ASN A 406 7.69 -3.42 -21.17
N ASN A 407 8.29 -4.52 -20.72
CA ASN A 407 8.70 -4.69 -19.32
C ASN A 407 10.17 -4.30 -19.15
N TYR A 408 10.41 -3.31 -18.29
CA TYR A 408 11.75 -2.78 -17.98
C TYR A 408 12.32 -3.35 -16.68
N ARG A 409 11.54 -4.14 -15.95
CA ARG A 409 11.87 -4.65 -14.63
C ARG A 409 12.56 -6.01 -14.70
N THR A 410 11.82 -6.98 -15.17
CA THR A 410 12.15 -8.40 -15.04
C THR A 410 13.06 -8.83 -16.17
N SER A 411 14.09 -9.62 -15.86
CA SER A 411 14.99 -10.16 -16.86
C SER A 411 14.24 -11.02 -17.88
N ALA A 412 14.70 -11.03 -19.14
CA ALA A 412 14.03 -11.69 -20.26
C ALA A 412 13.75 -13.17 -19.96
N SER A 413 14.76 -13.90 -19.48
CA SER A 413 14.66 -15.33 -19.19
C SER A 413 13.66 -15.67 -18.07
N VAL A 414 13.49 -14.77 -17.09
CA VAL A 414 12.50 -14.92 -16.01
C VAL A 414 11.11 -14.57 -16.53
N LEU A 415 11.00 -13.51 -17.32
CA LEU A 415 9.70 -13.05 -17.84
C LEU A 415 9.11 -14.06 -18.82
N GLU A 416 9.90 -14.57 -19.78
CA GLU A 416 9.46 -15.60 -20.72
C GLU A 416 8.95 -16.85 -20.02
N ARG A 417 9.64 -17.29 -18.96
CA ARG A 417 9.18 -18.45 -18.18
C ARG A 417 7.95 -18.15 -17.34
N MET A 418 7.79 -16.91 -16.85
CA MET A 418 6.55 -16.50 -16.17
C MET A 418 5.37 -16.48 -17.13
N ASP A 419 5.58 -16.06 -18.37
CA ASP A 419 4.54 -15.98 -19.39
C ASP A 419 3.91 -17.35 -19.66
N ASP A 420 4.68 -18.44 -19.58
CA ASP A 420 4.13 -19.81 -19.67
C ASP A 420 2.99 -20.02 -18.65
N TYR A 421 3.20 -19.58 -17.41
CA TYR A 421 2.17 -19.66 -16.36
C TYR A 421 0.99 -18.73 -16.64
N PHE A 422 1.27 -17.50 -17.02
CA PHE A 422 0.26 -16.47 -17.21
C PHE A 422 -0.66 -16.76 -18.40
N GLU A 423 -0.12 -17.31 -19.49
CA GLU A 423 -0.90 -17.77 -20.64
C GLU A 423 -1.84 -18.93 -20.27
N VAL A 424 -1.37 -19.91 -19.51
CA VAL A 424 -2.22 -21.02 -19.09
C VAL A 424 -3.35 -20.53 -18.20
N TRP A 425 -3.03 -19.66 -17.21
CA TRP A 425 -4.06 -19.07 -16.36
C TRP A 425 -5.01 -18.17 -17.14
N GLY A 426 -4.54 -17.49 -18.19
CA GLY A 426 -5.36 -16.72 -19.12
C GLY A 426 -6.34 -17.62 -19.87
N ARG A 427 -5.88 -18.71 -20.49
CA ARG A 427 -6.70 -19.70 -21.19
C ARG A 427 -7.75 -20.35 -20.29
N MET A 428 -7.45 -20.49 -19.00
CA MET A 428 -8.39 -21.01 -18.01
C MET A 428 -9.38 -19.96 -17.48
N GLY A 429 -9.31 -18.70 -17.96
CA GLY A 429 -10.18 -17.59 -17.52
C GLY A 429 -9.92 -17.13 -16.08
N ARG A 430 -8.75 -17.45 -15.50
CA ARG A 430 -8.35 -17.07 -14.13
C ARG A 430 -7.62 -15.76 -14.08
N LEU A 431 -6.91 -15.40 -15.15
CA LEU A 431 -6.15 -14.16 -15.30
C LEU A 431 -6.56 -13.51 -16.62
N GLN A 432 -6.74 -12.20 -16.63
CA GLN A 432 -6.94 -11.45 -17.88
C GLN A 432 -5.57 -11.24 -18.53
N TYR A 433 -5.15 -12.21 -19.34
CA TYR A 433 -3.84 -12.22 -19.98
C TYR A 433 -4.00 -12.50 -21.48
N ASP A 434 -4.05 -11.41 -22.26
CA ASP A 434 -4.37 -11.49 -23.70
C ASP A 434 -3.11 -11.39 -24.58
N LYS A 435 -2.02 -10.85 -24.07
CA LYS A 435 -0.77 -10.65 -24.81
C LYS A 435 0.44 -10.84 -23.91
N PRO A 436 1.50 -11.52 -24.41
CA PRO A 436 2.76 -11.60 -23.71
C PRO A 436 3.37 -10.20 -23.53
N VAL A 437 4.06 -10.04 -22.43
CA VAL A 437 4.80 -8.81 -22.12
C VAL A 437 6.18 -8.90 -22.77
N VAL A 438 6.61 -7.82 -23.42
CA VAL A 438 7.90 -7.80 -24.13
C VAL A 438 9.03 -7.47 -23.15
N PRO A 439 10.02 -8.36 -22.97
CA PRO A 439 11.13 -8.11 -22.06
C PRO A 439 12.09 -7.07 -22.67
N PHE A 440 12.47 -6.12 -21.84
CA PHE A 440 13.49 -5.13 -22.20
C PHE A 440 14.82 -5.38 -21.48
N ASN A 441 14.75 -5.83 -20.20
CA ASN A 441 15.91 -6.17 -19.41
C ASN A 441 16.51 -7.51 -19.87
N GLN A 442 17.75 -7.46 -20.37
CA GLN A 442 18.47 -8.63 -20.89
C GLN A 442 19.45 -9.25 -19.87
N ASP A 443 19.44 -8.76 -18.63
CA ASP A 443 20.28 -9.32 -17.57
C ASP A 443 19.93 -10.79 -17.31
N PRO A 444 20.90 -11.61 -16.90
CA PRO A 444 20.64 -13.01 -16.62
C PRO A 444 19.74 -13.20 -15.41
N GLY A 445 18.82 -14.14 -15.51
CA GLY A 445 17.93 -14.47 -14.42
C GLY A 445 17.38 -15.89 -14.54
N ARG A 446 16.73 -16.39 -13.47
CA ARG A 446 16.18 -17.74 -13.48
C ARG A 446 14.96 -17.89 -12.59
N ILE A 447 14.08 -18.80 -13.00
CA ILE A 447 12.99 -19.31 -12.16
C ILE A 447 13.37 -20.71 -11.66
N ARG A 448 13.11 -20.97 -10.39
CA ARG A 448 13.26 -22.31 -9.80
C ARG A 448 11.99 -22.71 -9.08
N MET A 449 11.44 -23.85 -9.48
CA MET A 449 10.37 -24.54 -8.77
C MET A 449 10.99 -25.66 -7.97
N ILE A 450 10.93 -25.57 -6.66
CA ILE A 450 11.55 -26.55 -5.74
C ILE A 450 10.47 -27.38 -5.11
N HIS A 451 10.61 -28.72 -5.18
CA HIS A 451 9.67 -29.60 -4.51
C HIS A 451 9.72 -29.39 -3.00
N GLY A 452 8.55 -29.15 -2.39
CA GLY A 452 8.44 -28.84 -0.97
C GLY A 452 8.48 -30.08 -0.08
N GLU A 453 9.34 -30.07 0.93
CA GLU A 453 9.42 -31.09 1.97
C GLU A 453 8.23 -30.98 2.94
N LYS A 454 8.05 -32.00 3.80
CA LYS A 454 6.91 -32.08 4.73
C LYS A 454 7.37 -31.89 6.18
N ASN A 455 6.47 -31.37 7.00
CA ASN A 455 6.64 -31.21 8.45
C ASN A 455 7.87 -30.36 8.84
N GLU A 456 8.66 -30.80 9.81
CA GLU A 456 9.84 -30.09 10.31
C GLU A 456 10.91 -29.88 9.22
N GLN A 457 11.03 -30.79 8.27
CA GLN A 457 11.95 -30.68 7.13
C GLN A 457 11.59 -29.50 6.21
N ALA A 458 10.31 -29.08 6.16
CA ALA A 458 9.90 -27.93 5.38
C ALA A 458 10.52 -26.61 5.91
N ASP A 459 10.52 -26.41 7.23
CA ASP A 459 11.13 -25.23 7.84
C ASP A 459 12.66 -25.21 7.62
N GLU A 460 13.33 -26.37 7.70
CA GLU A 460 14.76 -26.51 7.41
C GLU A 460 15.09 -26.28 5.94
N GLN A 461 14.23 -26.74 5.03
CA GLN A 461 14.36 -26.49 3.59
C GLN A 461 14.26 -24.99 3.30
N ILE A 462 13.25 -24.32 3.85
CA ILE A 462 13.06 -22.87 3.71
C ILE A 462 14.31 -22.13 4.19
N ALA A 463 14.83 -22.47 5.38
CA ALA A 463 16.00 -21.82 5.95
C ALA A 463 17.26 -22.03 5.08
N ARG A 464 17.48 -23.25 4.59
CA ARG A 464 18.60 -23.59 3.72
C ARG A 464 18.57 -22.80 2.40
N ILE A 465 17.38 -22.70 1.77
CA ILE A 465 17.21 -21.93 0.54
C ILE A 465 17.44 -20.45 0.84
N ALA A 466 16.86 -19.92 1.90
CA ALA A 466 17.00 -18.53 2.31
C ALA A 466 18.46 -18.13 2.55
N SER A 467 19.22 -18.95 3.31
CA SER A 467 20.64 -18.72 3.55
C SER A 467 21.45 -18.74 2.25
N ARG A 468 21.23 -19.76 1.42
CA ARG A 468 21.97 -19.92 0.15
C ARG A 468 21.76 -18.72 -0.79
N GLU A 469 20.53 -18.22 -0.92
CA GLU A 469 20.25 -17.09 -1.79
C GLU A 469 20.76 -15.76 -1.22
N LEU A 470 20.73 -15.61 0.11
CA LEU A 470 21.34 -14.46 0.77
C LEU A 470 22.87 -14.44 0.56
N ASP A 471 23.54 -15.56 0.84
CA ASP A 471 24.98 -15.69 0.69
C ASP A 471 25.40 -15.46 -0.78
N ALA A 472 24.66 -16.01 -1.75
CA ALA A 472 24.90 -15.82 -3.17
C ALA A 472 24.70 -14.36 -3.64
N LEU A 473 23.74 -13.64 -3.06
CA LEU A 473 23.55 -12.22 -3.33
C LEU A 473 24.70 -11.40 -2.75
N ILE A 474 25.09 -11.67 -1.51
CA ILE A 474 26.22 -10.99 -0.86
C ILE A 474 27.50 -11.19 -1.67
N ASP A 475 27.82 -12.42 -2.04
CA ASP A 475 29.01 -12.74 -2.85
C ASP A 475 28.98 -12.00 -4.20
N ARG A 476 27.82 -11.91 -4.84
CA ARG A 476 27.68 -11.21 -6.11
C ARG A 476 27.92 -9.70 -5.97
N VAL A 477 27.30 -9.09 -4.97
CA VAL A 477 27.43 -7.64 -4.73
C VAL A 477 28.85 -7.27 -4.31
N GLU A 478 29.48 -8.06 -3.42
CA GLU A 478 30.84 -7.78 -2.94
C GLU A 478 31.91 -8.00 -4.01
N ASN A 479 31.62 -8.80 -5.05
CA ASN A 479 32.52 -9.05 -6.19
C ASN A 479 32.17 -8.22 -7.44
N SER A 480 31.10 -7.41 -7.44
CA SER A 480 30.75 -6.51 -8.55
C SER A 480 31.26 -5.11 -8.33
N GLU A 481 31.43 -4.35 -9.41
CA GLU A 481 31.72 -2.91 -9.37
C GLU A 481 30.42 -2.10 -9.20
N ASP A 482 29.25 -2.74 -9.36
CA ASP A 482 27.96 -2.09 -9.28
C ASP A 482 27.57 -1.83 -7.83
N GLU A 483 27.10 -0.63 -7.54
CA GLU A 483 26.60 -0.29 -6.23
C GLU A 483 25.22 -0.93 -5.96
N ALA A 484 25.04 -1.52 -4.77
CA ALA A 484 23.76 -2.05 -4.35
C ALA A 484 22.75 -0.93 -4.13
N ASP A 485 21.55 -1.11 -4.65
CA ASP A 485 20.41 -0.22 -4.47
C ASP A 485 19.32 -0.85 -3.57
N GLU A 486 18.19 -0.15 -3.37
CA GLU A 486 17.07 -0.64 -2.56
C GLU A 486 16.43 -1.93 -3.09
N LYS A 487 16.58 -2.22 -4.37
CA LYS A 487 16.03 -3.40 -5.05
C LYS A 487 16.95 -4.60 -4.91
N THR A 488 18.22 -4.38 -4.67
CA THR A 488 19.27 -5.41 -4.53
C THR A 488 19.11 -6.17 -3.23
N ARG A 489 18.05 -6.99 -3.13
CA ARG A 489 17.65 -7.70 -1.90
C ARG A 489 17.07 -9.08 -2.21
N VAL A 490 17.28 -9.99 -1.27
CA VAL A 490 16.47 -11.22 -1.18
C VAL A 490 15.21 -10.93 -0.40
N VAL A 491 14.05 -11.23 -0.98
CA VAL A 491 12.76 -11.01 -0.34
C VAL A 491 11.97 -12.31 -0.25
N MET A 492 11.36 -12.57 0.90
CA MET A 492 10.46 -13.71 1.09
C MET A 492 9.02 -13.21 1.23
N LEU A 493 8.16 -13.69 0.32
CA LEU A 493 6.76 -13.26 0.23
C LEU A 493 5.83 -14.31 0.79
N THR A 494 4.94 -13.88 1.70
CA THR A 494 3.90 -14.75 2.28
C THR A 494 2.51 -14.22 1.96
N ARG A 495 1.50 -15.10 2.00
CA ARG A 495 0.10 -14.73 1.76
C ARG A 495 -0.50 -14.03 2.99
N THR A 496 -0.05 -14.38 4.19
CA THR A 496 -0.68 -13.91 5.44
C THR A 496 0.33 -13.56 6.52
N ASN A 497 -0.10 -12.71 7.45
CA ASN A 497 0.68 -12.37 8.65
C ASN A 497 0.98 -13.59 9.55
N ARG A 498 0.13 -14.63 9.52
CA ARG A 498 0.40 -15.88 10.26
C ARG A 498 1.59 -16.64 9.68
N GLU A 499 1.63 -16.81 8.36
CA GLU A 499 2.78 -17.40 7.66
C GLU A 499 4.04 -16.56 7.84
N LEU A 500 3.90 -15.22 7.80
CA LEU A 500 4.99 -14.30 8.06
C LEU A 500 5.58 -14.49 9.47
N SER A 501 4.73 -14.73 10.48
CA SER A 501 5.18 -15.01 11.84
C SER A 501 5.90 -16.36 11.96
N GLN A 502 5.41 -17.38 11.25
CA GLN A 502 6.08 -18.68 11.16
C GLN A 502 7.44 -18.53 10.49
N LEU A 503 7.50 -17.84 9.37
CA LEU A 503 8.73 -17.58 8.63
C LEU A 503 9.77 -16.85 9.50
N ALA A 504 9.35 -15.78 10.20
CA ALA A 504 10.21 -15.06 11.13
C ALA A 504 10.82 -15.97 12.20
N SER A 505 10.01 -16.86 12.77
CA SER A 505 10.48 -17.83 13.76
C SER A 505 11.47 -18.84 13.17
N THR A 506 11.22 -19.30 11.95
CA THR A 506 12.09 -20.24 11.22
C THR A 506 13.45 -19.60 10.91
N LEU A 507 13.48 -18.38 10.37
CA LEU A 507 14.73 -17.67 10.06
C LEU A 507 15.52 -17.37 11.31
N ARG A 508 14.87 -16.91 12.39
CA ARG A 508 15.53 -16.65 13.67
C ARG A 508 16.16 -17.92 14.28
N ARG A 509 15.44 -19.05 14.30
CA ARG A 509 15.97 -20.33 14.79
C ARG A 509 17.21 -20.79 14.02
N ASN A 510 17.26 -20.47 12.72
CA ASN A 510 18.38 -20.82 11.84
C ASN A 510 19.43 -19.70 11.73
N ARG A 511 19.33 -18.65 12.55
CA ARG A 511 20.32 -17.56 12.65
C ARG A 511 20.54 -16.83 11.31
N ILE A 512 19.45 -16.59 10.58
CA ILE A 512 19.46 -15.90 9.30
C ILE A 512 18.98 -14.47 9.53
N PRO A 513 19.76 -13.44 9.14
CA PRO A 513 19.37 -12.05 9.26
C PRO A 513 18.11 -11.76 8.46
N ALA A 514 17.06 -11.28 9.12
CA ALA A 514 15.80 -10.98 8.46
C ALA A 514 15.09 -9.77 9.08
N VAL A 515 14.50 -8.95 8.23
CA VAL A 515 13.62 -7.84 8.58
C VAL A 515 12.19 -8.23 8.26
N ILE A 516 11.30 -8.08 9.22
CA ILE A 516 9.90 -8.47 9.08
C ILE A 516 9.05 -7.21 8.98
N ARG A 517 8.47 -6.95 7.82
CA ARG A 517 7.50 -5.85 7.61
C ARG A 517 6.08 -6.38 7.70
N ARG A 518 5.35 -6.00 8.76
CA ARG A 518 3.94 -6.37 8.97
C ARG A 518 3.04 -5.16 8.81
N ASP A 519 1.84 -5.38 8.28
CA ASP A 519 0.78 -4.37 8.35
C ASP A 519 0.17 -4.34 9.75
N GLY A 520 -0.17 -3.14 10.22
CA GLY A 520 -0.85 -2.98 11.50
C GLY A 520 -0.01 -3.28 12.74
N SER A 521 1.32 -3.41 12.61
CA SER A 521 2.19 -3.85 13.71
C SER A 521 2.89 -2.72 14.48
N PHE A 522 2.68 -1.46 14.12
CA PHE A 522 3.40 -0.35 14.72
C PHE A 522 3.28 -0.32 16.25
N TYR A 523 2.06 -0.38 16.78
CA TYR A 523 1.84 -0.38 18.22
C TYR A 523 2.25 -1.70 18.93
N ALA A 524 2.48 -2.75 18.17
CA ALA A 524 3.03 -4.01 18.67
C ALA A 524 4.55 -4.12 18.48
N SER A 525 5.20 -3.13 17.83
CA SER A 525 6.64 -3.12 17.58
C SER A 525 7.44 -3.05 18.86
N GLU A 526 8.68 -3.52 18.81
CA GLU A 526 9.62 -3.48 19.93
C GLU A 526 9.86 -2.03 20.38
N THR A 527 9.98 -1.10 19.46
CA THR A 527 10.14 0.33 19.71
C THR A 527 9.02 0.90 20.57
N VAL A 528 7.76 0.69 20.18
CA VAL A 528 6.62 1.23 20.92
C VAL A 528 6.46 0.53 22.27
N ARG A 529 6.74 -0.77 22.34
CA ARG A 529 6.72 -1.54 23.60
C ARG A 529 7.75 -1.00 24.60
N ASP A 530 8.98 -0.81 24.17
CA ASP A 530 10.06 -0.33 25.04
C ASP A 530 9.81 1.11 25.50
N PHE A 531 9.31 1.96 24.60
CA PHE A 531 8.89 3.31 24.95
C PHE A 531 7.72 3.31 25.96
N TYR A 532 6.72 2.43 25.78
CA TYR A 532 5.61 2.27 26.70
C TYR A 532 6.08 1.78 28.07
N ILE A 533 7.07 0.87 28.12
CA ILE A 533 7.70 0.39 29.36
C ILE A 533 8.39 1.56 30.07
N MET A 534 9.19 2.35 29.36
CA MET A 534 9.84 3.54 29.91
C MET A 534 8.83 4.52 30.53
N VAL A 535 7.77 4.89 29.76
CA VAL A 535 6.73 5.79 30.26
C VAL A 535 6.01 5.20 31.47
N SER A 536 5.76 3.89 31.47
CA SER A 536 5.14 3.19 32.60
C SER A 536 5.99 3.22 33.87
N SER A 537 7.32 3.14 33.74
CA SER A 537 8.24 3.18 34.88
C SER A 537 8.21 4.53 35.61
N PHE A 538 8.00 5.63 34.90
CA PHE A 538 7.89 6.96 35.52
C PHE A 538 6.56 7.14 36.31
N LEU A 539 5.50 6.43 35.90
CA LEU A 539 4.19 6.52 36.56
C LEU A 539 4.03 5.56 37.74
N PHE A 540 4.59 4.38 37.62
CA PHE A 540 4.44 3.28 38.58
C PHE A 540 5.77 2.92 39.25
N CYS A 541 6.53 3.95 39.60
CA CYS A 541 7.89 3.80 40.15
C CYS A 541 7.93 3.04 41.51
N ASP A 542 6.83 2.99 42.23
CA ASP A 542 6.74 2.24 43.49
C ASP A 542 6.60 0.72 43.28
N GLU A 543 6.34 0.26 42.06
CA GLU A 543 6.21 -1.17 41.77
C GLU A 543 7.48 -1.71 41.10
N PRO A 544 8.23 -2.63 41.72
CA PRO A 544 9.52 -3.16 41.23
C PRO A 544 9.44 -3.70 39.80
N LYS A 545 8.33 -4.28 39.39
CA LYS A 545 8.14 -4.84 38.02
C LYS A 545 8.32 -3.81 36.90
N TYR A 546 7.92 -2.55 37.12
CA TYR A 546 8.06 -1.51 36.10
C TYR A 546 9.51 -1.01 36.01
N ILE A 547 10.20 -0.92 37.17
CA ILE A 547 11.61 -0.56 37.21
C ILE A 547 12.45 -1.69 36.59
N PHE A 548 12.19 -2.95 36.95
CA PHE A 548 12.87 -4.09 36.35
C PHE A 548 12.72 -4.11 34.82
N ASN A 549 11.46 -3.94 34.30
CA ASN A 549 11.25 -3.91 32.87
C ASN A 549 11.96 -2.73 32.18
N TYR A 550 12.00 -1.55 32.82
CA TYR A 550 12.74 -0.39 32.31
C TYR A 550 14.24 -0.68 32.16
N LEU A 551 14.86 -1.28 33.17
CA LEU A 551 16.28 -1.63 33.16
C LEU A 551 16.67 -2.61 32.04
N LEU A 552 15.69 -3.31 31.45
CA LEU A 552 15.89 -4.19 30.29
C LEU A 552 15.71 -3.49 28.95
N THR A 553 15.31 -2.22 28.93
CA THR A 553 15.11 -1.44 27.69
C THR A 553 16.37 -0.68 27.29
N PRO A 554 16.50 -0.27 26.03
CA PRO A 554 17.61 0.57 25.58
C PRO A 554 17.69 1.94 26.28
N TYR A 555 16.62 2.38 26.94
CA TYR A 555 16.55 3.66 27.66
C TYR A 555 17.31 3.65 29.00
N ALA A 556 17.66 2.48 29.51
CA ALA A 556 18.46 2.37 30.74
C ALA A 556 19.94 2.62 30.50
N GLY A 557 20.40 2.59 29.27
CA GLY A 557 21.81 2.71 28.94
C GLY A 557 22.61 1.44 29.22
N GLU A 558 23.94 1.59 29.36
CA GLU A 558 24.79 0.51 29.80
C GLU A 558 24.72 0.40 31.31
N ILE A 559 24.15 -0.69 31.79
CA ILE A 559 24.12 -1.05 33.20
C ILE A 559 24.83 -2.38 33.45
N ASP A 560 25.30 -2.61 34.66
CA ASP A 560 25.86 -3.89 35.06
C ASP A 560 24.84 -5.02 34.84
N ARG A 561 25.32 -6.19 34.43
CA ARG A 561 24.45 -7.34 34.17
C ARG A 561 23.74 -7.79 35.44
N MET A 562 22.40 -7.66 35.48
CA MET A 562 21.61 -8.12 36.62
C MET A 562 21.70 -9.63 36.78
N ASN A 563 21.92 -10.09 37.99
CA ASN A 563 21.92 -11.51 38.33
C ASN A 563 20.48 -11.96 38.63
N LEU A 564 19.86 -12.68 37.72
CA LEU A 564 18.50 -13.18 37.91
C LEU A 564 18.35 -14.16 39.07
N ASN A 565 19.40 -14.89 39.42
CA ASN A 565 19.38 -15.77 40.59
C ASN A 565 19.25 -14.99 41.89
N ASP A 566 19.93 -13.83 42.01
CA ASP A 566 19.79 -12.99 43.19
C ASP A 566 18.34 -12.45 43.31
N MET A 567 17.68 -12.15 42.19
CA MET A 567 16.28 -11.74 42.19
C MET A 567 15.33 -12.87 42.59
N GLU A 568 15.58 -14.12 42.20
CA GLU A 568 14.80 -15.27 42.63
C GLU A 568 14.86 -15.46 44.15
N TRP A 569 15.99 -15.23 44.78
CA TRP A 569 16.16 -15.26 46.23
C TRP A 569 15.38 -14.14 46.94
N LEU A 570 15.21 -12.97 46.31
CA LEU A 570 14.46 -11.83 46.80
C LEU A 570 12.95 -11.93 46.53
N HIS A 571 12.51 -13.01 45.89
CA HIS A 571 11.08 -13.23 45.59
C HIS A 571 10.28 -13.38 46.91
N GLY A 572 9.44 -12.40 47.19
CA GLY A 572 8.66 -12.30 48.44
C GLY A 572 9.22 -11.31 49.45
N ASP A 573 10.41 -10.80 49.27
CA ASP A 573 11.00 -9.73 50.12
C ASP A 573 11.02 -8.41 49.30
N TYR A 574 9.92 -7.68 49.42
CA TYR A 574 9.66 -6.49 48.61
C TYR A 574 10.68 -5.37 48.85
N GLU A 575 11.05 -5.13 50.10
CA GLU A 575 11.97 -4.02 50.47
C GLU A 575 13.40 -4.28 49.95
N ASN A 576 13.87 -5.49 50.08
CA ASN A 576 15.20 -5.87 49.58
C ASN A 576 15.22 -5.91 48.05
N LEU A 577 14.12 -6.32 47.39
CA LEU A 577 14.00 -6.27 45.92
C LEU A 577 14.03 -4.84 45.39
N VAL A 578 13.30 -3.91 46.01
CA VAL A 578 13.35 -2.48 45.67
C VAL A 578 14.75 -1.93 45.81
N SER A 579 15.42 -2.21 46.97
CA SER A 579 16.79 -1.75 47.17
C SER A 579 17.79 -2.34 46.17
N TYR A 580 17.59 -3.59 45.78
CA TYR A 580 18.40 -4.23 44.75
C TYR A 580 18.28 -3.54 43.40
N LEU A 581 17.04 -3.26 42.94
CA LEU A 581 16.77 -2.59 41.68
C LEU A 581 17.24 -1.12 41.72
N ASP A 582 17.12 -0.43 42.85
CA ASP A 582 17.58 0.95 43.03
C ASP A 582 19.06 1.11 42.75
N ASN A 583 19.91 0.12 43.11
CA ASN A 583 21.35 0.14 42.80
C ASN A 583 21.63 0.18 41.29
N TYR A 584 20.83 -0.50 40.50
CA TYR A 584 20.94 -0.43 39.04
C TYR A 584 20.32 0.85 38.48
N LEU A 585 19.21 1.30 39.06
CA LEU A 585 18.55 2.54 38.67
C LEU A 585 19.45 3.77 38.88
N GLU A 586 20.33 3.73 39.90
CA GLU A 586 21.33 4.78 40.18
C GLU A 586 22.43 4.87 39.10
N GLN A 587 22.64 3.81 38.33
CA GLN A 587 23.56 3.80 37.17
C GLN A 587 22.94 4.50 35.95
N THR A 588 21.63 4.84 36.00
CA THR A 588 20.91 5.46 34.92
C THR A 588 20.54 6.92 35.20
N ASN A 589 20.12 7.66 34.18
CA ASN A 589 19.61 9.02 34.35
C ASN A 589 18.11 9.05 34.71
N TRP A 590 17.48 7.92 35.04
CA TRP A 590 16.06 7.81 35.30
C TRP A 590 15.56 8.78 36.38
N LYS A 591 16.28 8.90 37.52
CA LYS A 591 15.91 9.80 38.62
C LYS A 591 15.90 11.27 38.20
N LYS A 592 16.81 11.68 37.29
CA LYS A 592 16.86 13.01 36.71
C LYS A 592 15.63 13.26 35.84
N TYR A 593 15.31 12.37 34.92
CA TYR A 593 14.16 12.54 34.02
C TYR A 593 12.83 12.46 34.76
N HIS A 594 12.70 11.60 35.76
CA HIS A 594 11.51 11.55 36.61
C HIS A 594 11.28 12.88 37.35
N LYS A 595 12.34 13.60 37.76
CA LYS A 595 12.23 14.96 38.29
C LYS A 595 11.87 15.97 37.24
N ASP A 596 12.51 15.91 36.07
CA ASP A 596 12.29 16.84 34.97
C ASP A 596 10.87 16.78 34.41
N LEU A 597 10.26 15.60 34.36
CA LEU A 597 8.85 15.42 33.96
C LEU A 597 7.83 16.16 34.83
N ARG A 598 8.20 16.58 36.05
CA ARG A 598 7.42 17.40 36.96
C ARG A 598 7.60 18.91 36.75
N LEU A 599 8.68 19.30 36.06
CA LEU A 599 9.15 20.68 35.97
C LEU A 599 9.14 21.25 34.54
N ARG A 600 9.11 20.38 33.53
CA ARG A 600 9.26 20.74 32.12
C ARG A 600 8.15 20.10 31.28
N PRO A 601 7.85 20.65 30.08
CA PRO A 601 6.91 20.02 29.14
C PRO A 601 7.30 18.56 28.86
N VAL A 602 6.35 17.67 28.99
CA VAL A 602 6.60 16.21 28.93
C VAL A 602 7.22 15.79 27.60
N LEU A 603 6.70 16.25 26.47
CA LEU A 603 7.23 15.89 25.15
C LEU A 603 8.68 16.37 24.95
N ALA A 604 9.04 17.51 25.53
CA ALA A 604 10.42 18.02 25.50
C ALA A 604 11.37 17.12 26.32
N VAL A 605 10.92 16.68 27.49
CA VAL A 605 11.72 15.74 28.31
C VAL A 605 11.87 14.38 27.62
N LEU A 606 10.80 13.87 27.01
CA LEU A 606 10.86 12.62 26.24
C LEU A 606 11.84 12.74 25.07
N LYS A 607 11.84 13.88 24.35
CA LYS A 607 12.82 14.15 23.30
C LYS A 607 14.25 14.20 23.85
N ASP A 608 14.47 14.91 24.97
CA ASP A 608 15.80 14.97 25.61
C ASP A 608 16.30 13.58 26.00
N ILE A 609 15.44 12.66 26.45
CA ILE A 609 15.81 11.26 26.71
C ILE A 609 16.33 10.60 25.43
N LEU A 610 15.62 10.77 24.32
CA LEU A 610 16.02 10.17 23.04
C LEU A 610 17.34 10.72 22.53
N ASP A 611 17.54 12.01 22.66
CA ASP A 611 18.75 12.69 22.19
C ASP A 611 19.98 12.44 23.10
N SER A 612 19.77 12.22 24.40
CA SER A 612 20.86 12.14 25.40
C SER A 612 21.29 10.73 25.75
N GLU A 613 20.40 9.73 25.67
CA GLU A 613 20.68 8.37 26.17
C GLU A 613 21.24 7.43 25.10
N SER A 614 21.54 7.93 23.90
CA SER A 614 22.04 7.09 22.78
C SER A 614 21.22 5.80 22.61
N VAL A 615 19.89 5.93 22.64
CA VAL A 615 18.95 4.81 22.69
C VAL A 615 19.20 3.80 21.56
N ILE A 616 19.57 4.27 20.37
CA ILE A 616 19.86 3.42 19.22
C ILE A 616 21.15 2.63 19.42
N ASP A 617 22.20 3.25 19.95
CA ASP A 617 23.47 2.56 20.25
C ASP A 617 23.27 1.50 21.32
N ASN A 618 22.51 1.80 22.37
CA ASN A 618 22.16 0.86 23.44
C ASN A 618 21.32 -0.31 22.87
N TYR A 619 20.38 -0.03 21.96
CA TYR A 619 19.62 -1.07 21.28
C TYR A 619 20.55 -2.00 20.47
N ILE A 620 21.52 -1.42 19.76
CA ILE A 620 22.53 -2.18 19.00
C ILE A 620 23.35 -3.07 19.95
N LEU A 621 23.84 -2.53 21.05
CA LEU A 621 24.65 -3.27 22.04
C LEU A 621 23.84 -4.43 22.66
N ASN A 622 22.62 -4.17 23.11
CA ASN A 622 21.76 -5.17 23.72
C ASN A 622 21.39 -6.28 22.72
N SER A 623 21.11 -5.90 21.47
CA SER A 623 20.78 -6.84 20.39
C SER A 623 21.97 -7.72 20.03
N LYS A 624 23.18 -7.14 19.91
CA LYS A 624 24.43 -7.88 19.67
C LYS A 624 24.73 -8.88 20.78
N ALA A 625 24.61 -8.46 22.03
CA ALA A 625 24.86 -9.32 23.19
C ALA A 625 23.92 -10.53 23.17
N LYS A 626 22.63 -10.30 22.96
CA LYS A 626 21.60 -11.34 22.89
C LYS A 626 21.84 -12.33 21.73
N MET A 627 22.16 -11.82 20.54
CA MET A 627 22.42 -12.67 19.38
C MET A 627 23.70 -13.49 19.57
N LYS A 628 24.73 -12.92 20.22
CA LYS A 628 25.95 -13.63 20.55
C LYS A 628 25.69 -14.75 21.56
N ASP A 629 24.89 -14.51 22.59
CA ASP A 629 24.45 -15.55 23.55
C ASP A 629 23.65 -16.65 22.87
N ASP A 630 22.84 -16.31 21.84
CA ASP A 630 22.09 -17.26 20.98
C ASP A 630 23.00 -18.00 19.96
N GLY A 631 24.29 -17.69 19.90
CA GLY A 631 25.31 -18.36 19.09
C GLY A 631 25.29 -18.00 17.61
N TRP A 632 24.91 -16.75 17.26
CA TRP A 632 24.98 -16.24 15.91
C TRP A 632 26.44 -15.97 15.49
N GLU A 633 26.72 -16.02 14.20
CA GLU A 633 27.99 -15.62 13.60
C GLU A 633 28.11 -14.09 13.54
N GLU A 634 29.33 -13.56 13.75
CA GLU A 634 29.58 -12.12 13.91
C GLU A 634 29.13 -11.28 12.71
N ASN A 635 29.37 -11.74 11.48
CA ASN A 635 28.92 -11.07 10.25
C ASN A 635 27.37 -10.99 10.17
N ARG A 636 26.67 -12.05 10.57
CA ARG A 636 25.20 -12.11 10.60
C ARG A 636 24.62 -11.29 11.75
N ILE A 637 25.31 -11.23 12.90
CA ILE A 637 24.96 -10.33 14.01
C ILE A 637 24.99 -8.89 13.53
N GLN A 638 26.08 -8.49 12.86
CA GLN A 638 26.24 -7.12 12.38
C GLN A 638 25.14 -6.74 11.40
N ALA A 639 24.84 -7.60 10.42
CA ALA A 639 23.80 -7.36 9.43
C ALA A 639 22.41 -7.24 10.08
N ALA A 640 22.03 -8.19 10.94
CA ALA A 640 20.73 -8.22 11.61
C ALA A 640 20.54 -7.02 12.53
N THR A 641 21.56 -6.71 13.34
CA THR A 641 21.49 -5.62 14.32
C THR A 641 21.37 -4.26 13.63
N TYR A 642 22.16 -4.04 12.58
CA TYR A 642 22.13 -2.77 11.85
C TYR A 642 20.76 -2.51 11.23
N THR A 643 20.21 -3.49 10.53
CA THR A 643 18.91 -3.33 9.86
C THR A 643 17.76 -3.18 10.85
N ASN A 644 17.80 -3.90 11.98
CA ASN A 644 16.80 -3.76 13.03
C ASN A 644 16.89 -2.40 13.72
N ALA A 645 18.10 -1.86 13.90
CA ALA A 645 18.31 -0.54 14.48
C ALA A 645 17.74 0.58 13.60
N LEU A 646 17.89 0.50 12.29
CA LEU A 646 17.27 1.44 11.36
C LEU A 646 15.74 1.44 11.47
N GLN A 647 15.13 0.26 11.56
CA GLN A 647 13.68 0.15 11.74
C GLN A 647 13.24 0.66 13.12
N TYR A 648 14.03 0.38 14.16
CA TYR A 648 13.77 0.87 15.51
C TYR A 648 13.79 2.39 15.54
N GLN A 649 14.79 3.02 14.92
CA GLN A 649 14.90 4.47 14.80
C GLN A 649 13.72 5.09 14.04
N ALA A 650 13.40 4.57 12.85
CA ALA A 650 12.30 5.08 12.04
C ALA A 650 10.96 4.99 12.80
N ASN A 651 10.71 3.88 13.49
CA ASN A 651 9.52 3.73 14.33
C ASN A 651 9.52 4.72 15.51
N LEU A 652 10.67 5.04 16.07
CA LEU A 652 10.79 5.98 17.17
C LEU A 652 10.49 7.41 16.73
N GLU A 653 11.02 7.83 15.59
CA GLU A 653 10.72 9.12 14.96
C GLU A 653 9.22 9.24 14.67
N LYS A 654 8.62 8.23 14.04
CA LYS A 654 7.17 8.18 13.80
C LYS A 654 6.37 8.25 15.09
N LEU A 655 6.80 7.58 16.15
CA LEU A 655 6.11 7.62 17.45
C LEU A 655 6.09 9.04 18.02
N MET A 656 7.23 9.74 17.96
CA MET A 656 7.32 11.14 18.43
C MET A 656 6.43 12.06 17.62
N ASP A 657 6.38 11.92 16.31
CA ASP A 657 5.49 12.68 15.43
C ASP A 657 4.01 12.43 15.77
N ILE A 658 3.63 11.17 15.99
CA ILE A 658 2.28 10.81 16.41
C ILE A 658 1.93 11.43 17.77
N LEU A 659 2.84 11.37 18.74
CA LEU A 659 2.64 11.99 20.07
C LEU A 659 2.53 13.51 19.95
N GLN A 660 3.39 14.15 19.19
CA GLN A 660 3.35 15.59 18.95
C GLN A 660 2.03 16.01 18.27
N LYS A 661 1.58 15.27 17.27
CA LYS A 661 0.36 15.56 16.52
C LYS A 661 -0.92 15.38 17.34
N ASN A 662 -0.96 14.34 18.18
CA ASN A 662 -2.16 14.01 18.94
C ASN A 662 -2.20 14.66 20.32
N LEU A 663 -1.04 14.95 20.93
CA LEU A 663 -0.89 15.45 22.29
C LEU A 663 -0.12 16.77 22.37
N GLY A 664 0.18 17.40 21.20
CA GLY A 664 1.01 18.60 21.10
C GLY A 664 0.36 19.85 21.67
N GLY A 665 0.12 19.90 22.98
CA GLY A 665 -0.39 21.03 23.73
C GLY A 665 0.42 21.32 24.99
N ASP A 666 0.32 22.55 25.50
CA ASP A 666 1.11 23.04 26.66
C ASP A 666 0.81 22.33 28.00
N LYS A 667 -0.22 21.50 28.06
CA LYS A 667 -0.73 20.87 29.30
C LYS A 667 -0.71 19.36 29.28
N VAL A 668 0.15 18.74 28.47
CA VAL A 668 0.24 17.27 28.41
C VAL A 668 1.01 16.74 29.62
N SER A 669 0.40 15.78 30.31
CA SER A 669 1.06 15.05 31.40
C SER A 669 1.62 13.71 30.89
N ILE A 670 2.57 13.13 31.63
CA ILE A 670 3.10 11.77 31.34
C ILE A 670 1.98 10.72 31.42
N TYR A 671 0.92 10.96 32.19
CA TYR A 671 -0.25 10.10 32.27
C TYR A 671 -1.06 10.12 30.97
N ASP A 672 -1.15 11.26 30.30
CA ASP A 672 -1.83 11.38 28.99
C ASP A 672 -1.08 10.58 27.93
N VAL A 673 0.25 10.66 27.91
CA VAL A 673 1.10 9.84 27.04
C VAL A 673 0.88 8.35 27.33
N TYR A 674 0.93 7.95 28.59
CA TYR A 674 0.64 6.56 29.00
C TYR A 674 -0.74 6.09 28.56
N LYS A 675 -1.77 6.90 28.80
CA LYS A 675 -3.16 6.56 28.43
C LYS A 675 -3.31 6.40 26.92
N PHE A 676 -2.68 7.29 26.16
CA PHE A 676 -2.67 7.22 24.69
C PHE A 676 -1.99 5.93 24.21
N LEU A 677 -0.82 5.62 24.70
CA LEU A 677 -0.08 4.40 24.35
C LEU A 677 -0.84 3.15 24.76
N LYS A 678 -1.32 3.10 26.02
CA LYS A 678 -2.10 1.98 26.56
C LYS A 678 -3.31 1.67 25.70
N LEU A 679 -4.08 2.71 25.30
CA LEU A 679 -5.25 2.54 24.45
C LEU A 679 -4.86 1.93 23.10
N ASN A 680 -3.87 2.51 22.40
CA ASN A 680 -3.50 2.06 21.07
C ASN A 680 -2.84 0.66 21.07
N VAL A 681 -2.01 0.35 22.06
CA VAL A 681 -1.42 -0.97 22.25
C VAL A 681 -2.48 -2.02 22.61
N SER A 682 -3.39 -1.70 23.55
CA SER A 682 -4.41 -2.68 24.01
C SER A 682 -5.51 -2.94 22.99
N THR A 683 -5.83 -1.95 22.15
CA THR A 683 -6.81 -2.11 21.07
C THR A 683 -6.19 -2.68 19.81
N ASN A 684 -4.86 -2.89 19.80
CA ASN A 684 -4.07 -3.31 18.64
C ASN A 684 -4.43 -2.49 17.39
N ARG A 685 -4.43 -1.14 17.58
CA ARG A 685 -4.82 -0.21 16.51
C ARG A 685 -3.97 -0.47 15.28
N GLU A 686 -4.62 -0.69 14.16
CA GLU A 686 -3.96 -0.92 12.88
C GLU A 686 -3.24 0.36 12.42
N GLU A 687 -1.94 0.33 12.52
CA GLU A 687 -1.01 1.36 12.04
C GLU A 687 0.22 0.65 11.49
N SER A 688 0.66 1.01 10.29
CA SER A 688 1.86 0.43 9.68
C SER A 688 3.11 0.94 10.37
N GLU A 689 4.17 0.14 10.43
CA GLU A 689 5.47 0.60 10.86
C GLU A 689 6.02 1.69 9.93
N ALA A 690 6.95 2.51 10.45
CA ALA A 690 7.59 3.54 9.66
C ALA A 690 8.37 2.94 8.49
N GLU A 691 8.33 3.58 7.34
CA GLU A 691 9.27 3.27 6.27
C GLU A 691 10.66 3.77 6.64
N VAL A 692 11.63 2.88 6.49
CA VAL A 692 13.03 3.24 6.70
C VAL A 692 13.49 4.03 5.49
N VAL A 693 13.65 5.34 5.67
CA VAL A 693 14.29 6.20 4.67
C VAL A 693 15.80 6.06 4.87
N THR A 694 16.47 5.44 3.91
CA THR A 694 17.90 5.20 3.98
C THR A 694 18.66 6.24 3.16
N ASN A 695 19.80 6.68 3.66
CA ASN A 695 20.79 7.40 2.85
C ASN A 695 21.58 6.39 1.98
N GLU A 696 22.42 6.88 1.06
CA GLU A 696 23.19 6.03 0.15
C GLU A 696 24.08 4.99 0.88
N GLU A 697 24.72 5.35 2.00
CA GLU A 697 25.53 4.41 2.79
C GLU A 697 24.70 3.33 3.47
N GLN A 698 23.54 3.71 3.98
CA GLN A 698 22.60 2.77 4.62
C GLN A 698 22.00 1.81 3.61
N THR A 699 21.64 2.29 2.44
CA THR A 699 21.12 1.47 1.34
C THR A 699 22.11 0.38 0.94
N LYS A 700 23.41 0.71 0.90
CA LYS A 700 24.49 -0.21 0.55
C LYS A 700 24.68 -1.40 1.53
N SER A 701 24.01 -1.41 2.67
CA SER A 701 24.09 -2.51 3.65
C SER A 701 22.82 -3.35 3.74
N LEU A 702 21.70 -2.91 3.14
CA LEU A 702 20.41 -3.58 3.23
C LEU A 702 20.38 -4.97 2.58
N TYR A 703 21.21 -5.21 1.57
CA TYR A 703 21.29 -6.50 0.88
C TYR A 703 21.80 -7.65 1.76
N LYS A 704 22.42 -7.35 2.92
CA LYS A 704 22.95 -8.35 3.87
C LYS A 704 21.87 -8.98 4.75
N SER A 705 20.61 -8.64 4.56
CA SER A 705 19.49 -9.21 5.31
C SER A 705 18.29 -9.52 4.40
N ILE A 706 17.57 -10.58 4.70
CA ILE A 706 16.34 -10.97 3.99
C ILE A 706 15.21 -10.06 4.44
N LEU A 707 14.45 -9.56 3.48
CA LEU A 707 13.23 -8.81 3.75
C LEU A 707 12.01 -9.75 3.66
N CYS A 708 11.23 -9.84 4.72
CA CYS A 708 10.03 -10.68 4.76
C CYS A 708 8.78 -9.82 4.87
N MET A 709 7.81 -10.03 4.00
CA MET A 709 6.53 -9.33 4.01
C MET A 709 5.41 -10.12 3.34
N THR A 710 4.19 -9.62 3.46
CA THR A 710 3.07 -10.18 2.71
C THR A 710 3.09 -9.71 1.25
N VAL A 711 2.49 -10.48 0.34
CA VAL A 711 2.36 -10.10 -1.08
C VAL A 711 1.63 -8.77 -1.25
N HIS A 712 0.62 -8.50 -0.41
CA HIS A 712 -0.11 -7.23 -0.45
C HIS A 712 0.79 -6.03 -0.17
N LYS A 713 1.73 -6.16 0.77
CA LYS A 713 2.69 -5.10 1.09
C LYS A 713 3.79 -4.96 0.04
N ALA A 714 4.09 -6.02 -0.69
CA ALA A 714 5.05 -6.02 -1.78
C ALA A 714 4.51 -5.43 -3.09
N LYS A 715 3.21 -5.12 -3.15
CA LYS A 715 2.61 -4.51 -4.35
C LYS A 715 3.26 -3.14 -4.62
N GLY A 716 3.61 -2.88 -5.88
CA GLY A 716 4.34 -1.68 -6.28
C GLY A 716 5.87 -1.78 -6.15
N LEU A 717 6.37 -2.66 -5.29
CA LEU A 717 7.81 -2.87 -5.08
C LEU A 717 8.40 -3.87 -6.08
N GLU A 718 9.76 -3.93 -6.12
CA GLU A 718 10.51 -4.86 -6.97
C GLU A 718 11.82 -5.23 -6.29
N PHE A 719 12.30 -6.47 -6.51
CA PHE A 719 13.43 -7.02 -5.77
C PHE A 719 14.26 -7.93 -6.65
N ASP A 720 15.55 -7.96 -6.41
CA ASP A 720 16.50 -8.81 -7.12
C ASP A 720 16.08 -10.29 -7.11
N THR A 721 15.86 -10.83 -5.91
CA THR A 721 15.50 -12.23 -5.70
C THR A 721 14.24 -12.34 -4.84
N VAL A 722 13.23 -13.06 -5.33
CA VAL A 722 11.98 -13.32 -4.64
C VAL A 722 11.84 -14.80 -4.34
N ILE A 723 11.52 -15.13 -3.07
CA ILE A 723 11.23 -16.50 -2.61
C ILE A 723 9.79 -16.55 -2.13
N ILE A 724 9.00 -17.52 -2.62
CA ILE A 724 7.65 -17.82 -2.17
C ILE A 724 7.69 -19.15 -1.41
N PRO A 725 7.79 -19.11 -0.06
CA PRO A 725 8.07 -20.31 0.74
C PRO A 725 6.83 -21.18 1.00
N TYR A 726 5.62 -20.59 0.99
CA TYR A 726 4.39 -21.27 1.36
C TYR A 726 3.37 -21.20 0.23
N THR A 727 3.21 -22.27 -0.53
CA THR A 727 2.25 -22.35 -1.65
C THR A 727 1.10 -23.31 -1.39
N ASN A 728 1.15 -24.13 -0.34
CA ASN A 728 0.18 -25.20 -0.04
C ASN A 728 -1.01 -24.75 0.84
N ARG A 729 -1.09 -23.47 1.16
CA ARG A 729 -2.20 -22.97 1.95
C ARG A 729 -3.50 -22.99 1.17
N THR A 730 -4.55 -23.53 1.81
CA THR A 730 -5.92 -23.48 1.29
C THR A 730 -6.42 -22.04 1.20
N PHE A 731 -7.07 -21.71 0.10
CA PHE A 731 -7.69 -20.38 -0.10
C PHE A 731 -8.68 -20.07 1.03
N PRO A 732 -8.91 -18.81 1.35
CA PRO A 732 -9.79 -18.41 2.44
C PRO A 732 -11.20 -19.03 2.27
N THR A 733 -11.71 -19.59 3.35
CA THR A 733 -13.09 -20.11 3.42
C THR A 733 -13.80 -19.48 4.61
N TRP A 734 -15.06 -19.11 4.45
CA TRP A 734 -15.87 -18.49 5.48
C TRP A 734 -16.36 -19.52 6.51
N GLU A 735 -16.27 -19.20 7.82
CA GLU A 735 -16.42 -20.25 8.85
C GLU A 735 -17.86 -20.60 9.23
N LYS A 736 -18.79 -19.64 9.41
CA LYS A 736 -20.13 -19.99 9.95
C LYS A 736 -21.30 -19.19 9.41
N THR A 737 -21.14 -17.93 9.25
CA THR A 737 -22.12 -17.04 8.63
C THR A 737 -21.48 -16.43 7.43
N GLU A 738 -22.15 -16.49 6.33
CA GLU A 738 -21.64 -15.98 5.08
C GLU A 738 -22.67 -15.08 4.44
N ILE A 739 -22.21 -13.92 4.03
CA ILE A 739 -23.00 -12.92 3.35
C ILE A 739 -22.31 -12.61 2.05
N LEU A 740 -23.04 -12.75 0.97
CA LEU A 740 -22.58 -12.52 -0.38
C LEU A 740 -23.45 -11.46 -1.02
N ILE A 741 -22.86 -10.41 -1.49
CA ILE A 741 -23.56 -9.29 -2.08
C ILE A 741 -23.04 -9.11 -3.51
N ASP A 742 -23.96 -9.15 -4.47
CA ASP A 742 -23.72 -8.74 -5.83
C ASP A 742 -24.28 -7.31 -6.02
N PRO A 743 -23.43 -6.29 -6.00
CA PRO A 743 -23.89 -4.90 -6.09
C PRO A 743 -24.42 -4.55 -7.48
N ILE A 744 -23.93 -5.18 -8.55
CA ILE A 744 -24.34 -4.93 -9.93
C ILE A 744 -25.71 -5.58 -10.18
N GLY A 745 -25.85 -6.86 -9.84
CA GLY A 745 -27.13 -7.59 -9.93
C GLY A 745 -28.12 -7.26 -8.81
N ARG A 746 -27.74 -6.40 -7.85
CA ARG A 746 -28.52 -6.03 -6.67
C ARG A 746 -29.07 -7.24 -5.92
N LYS A 747 -28.24 -8.29 -5.74
CA LYS A 747 -28.61 -9.55 -5.08
C LYS A 747 -27.89 -9.71 -3.76
N VAL A 748 -28.60 -10.26 -2.75
CA VAL A 748 -28.03 -10.61 -1.44
C VAL A 748 -28.26 -12.10 -1.19
N GLY A 749 -27.19 -12.85 -1.09
CA GLY A 749 -27.19 -14.24 -0.67
C GLY A 749 -26.65 -14.36 0.75
N TRP A 750 -27.27 -15.14 1.59
CA TRP A 750 -26.78 -15.36 2.95
C TRP A 750 -27.02 -16.78 3.43
N ASN A 751 -26.15 -17.24 4.31
CA ASN A 751 -26.22 -18.56 4.92
C ASN A 751 -25.77 -18.52 6.38
N TYR A 752 -26.50 -19.23 7.21
CA TYR A 752 -26.13 -19.52 8.59
C TYR A 752 -26.14 -21.05 8.79
N THR A 753 -24.96 -21.63 9.07
CA THR A 753 -24.82 -23.09 9.17
C THR A 753 -25.44 -23.73 10.41
N GLY A 754 -25.93 -22.92 11.34
CA GLY A 754 -26.49 -23.39 12.60
C GLY A 754 -25.42 -23.86 13.61
N ASP A 755 -25.86 -24.15 14.85
CA ASP A 755 -25.00 -24.73 15.89
C ASP A 755 -25.22 -26.25 15.93
N THR A 756 -24.56 -27.00 15.03
CA THR A 756 -24.82 -28.44 14.84
C THR A 756 -24.11 -29.37 15.80
N GLU A 757 -23.05 -28.92 16.50
CA GLU A 757 -22.27 -29.86 17.34
C GLU A 757 -21.78 -29.26 18.67
N LYS A 758 -22.62 -29.33 19.68
CA LYS A 758 -22.17 -29.63 21.08
C LYS A 758 -23.21 -30.45 21.78
N LYS A 759 -22.88 -31.67 22.11
CA LYS A 759 -23.73 -32.73 22.72
C LYS A 759 -24.52 -32.36 24.00
N ASN A 760 -24.38 -31.13 24.53
CA ASN A 760 -24.98 -30.74 25.82
C ASN A 760 -25.69 -29.37 25.78
N LYS A 761 -26.07 -28.80 24.63
CA LYS A 761 -26.85 -27.56 24.62
C LYS A 761 -28.34 -27.80 24.38
N ARG A 762 -29.14 -27.28 25.25
CA ARG A 762 -30.62 -27.41 25.34
C ARG A 762 -31.37 -26.74 24.19
N TRP A 763 -30.65 -25.97 23.33
CA TRP A 763 -31.21 -25.22 22.19
C TRP A 763 -30.34 -25.46 20.96
N LYS A 764 -30.93 -26.04 19.91
CA LYS A 764 -30.33 -26.12 18.59
C LYS A 764 -30.92 -25.01 17.72
N TYR A 765 -30.06 -24.19 17.15
CA TYR A 765 -30.47 -23.22 16.14
C TYR A 765 -30.37 -23.88 14.76
N PRO A 766 -31.46 -23.84 13.97
CA PRO A 766 -31.43 -24.46 12.64
C PRO A 766 -30.49 -23.72 11.70
N ALA A 767 -29.99 -24.43 10.70
CA ALA A 767 -29.35 -23.81 9.54
C ALA A 767 -30.41 -23.02 8.75
N MET A 768 -30.07 -21.84 8.28
CA MET A 768 -30.96 -20.97 7.50
C MET A 768 -30.20 -20.39 6.32
N SER A 769 -30.89 -20.24 5.19
CA SER A 769 -30.31 -19.61 4.01
C SER A 769 -31.39 -19.09 3.07
N ASN A 770 -30.99 -18.31 2.07
CA ASN A 770 -31.89 -17.90 1.00
C ASN A 770 -31.55 -18.56 -0.35
N SER A 771 -32.45 -18.45 -1.31
CA SER A 771 -32.33 -19.10 -2.61
C SER A 771 -31.16 -18.57 -3.48
N LEU A 772 -30.66 -17.39 -3.20
CA LEU A 772 -29.55 -16.76 -3.93
C LEU A 772 -28.18 -17.18 -3.40
N TYR A 773 -28.11 -17.70 -2.17
CA TYR A 773 -26.82 -18.02 -1.56
C TYR A 773 -25.99 -19.02 -2.38
N LYS A 774 -26.60 -20.09 -2.86
CA LYS A 774 -25.88 -21.11 -3.64
C LYS A 774 -25.30 -20.56 -4.93
N GLU A 775 -26.10 -19.80 -5.70
CA GLU A 775 -25.65 -19.13 -6.92
C GLU A 775 -24.48 -18.16 -6.65
N LEU A 776 -24.67 -17.28 -5.68
CA LEU A 776 -23.64 -16.30 -5.34
C LEU A 776 -22.39 -16.96 -4.73
N LYS A 777 -22.51 -18.08 -4.06
CA LYS A 777 -21.39 -18.85 -3.54
C LYS A 777 -20.53 -19.49 -4.63
N GLU A 778 -21.14 -19.97 -5.69
CA GLU A 778 -20.42 -20.49 -6.85
C GLU A 778 -19.63 -19.36 -7.53
N ILE A 779 -20.27 -18.20 -7.73
CA ILE A 779 -19.62 -17.01 -8.27
C ILE A 779 -18.48 -16.52 -7.36
N ASP A 780 -18.69 -16.48 -6.04
CA ASP A 780 -17.68 -16.07 -5.07
C ASP A 780 -16.48 -17.02 -5.05
N THR A 781 -16.72 -18.33 -5.15
CA THR A 781 -15.66 -19.33 -5.19
C THR A 781 -14.76 -19.14 -6.41
N GLU A 782 -15.34 -18.92 -7.59
CA GLU A 782 -14.60 -18.65 -8.80
C GLU A 782 -13.87 -17.30 -8.73
N SER A 783 -14.51 -16.28 -8.18
CA SER A 783 -13.90 -14.98 -7.98
C SER A 783 -12.72 -15.03 -6.99
N THR A 784 -12.83 -15.84 -5.93
CA THR A 784 -11.74 -16.08 -4.97
C THR A 784 -10.56 -16.79 -5.66
N LYS A 785 -10.83 -17.76 -6.52
CA LYS A 785 -9.78 -18.45 -7.28
C LYS A 785 -9.05 -17.49 -8.23
N ARG A 786 -9.80 -16.61 -8.91
CA ARG A 786 -9.22 -15.56 -9.75
C ARG A 786 -8.38 -14.57 -8.93
N GLU A 787 -8.87 -14.14 -7.77
CA GLU A 787 -8.12 -13.24 -6.88
C GLU A 787 -6.82 -13.88 -6.40
N GLU A 788 -6.85 -15.13 -5.93
CA GLU A 788 -5.64 -15.84 -5.49
C GLU A 788 -4.65 -16.06 -6.64
N THR A 789 -5.13 -16.26 -7.88
CA THR A 789 -4.27 -16.30 -9.06
C THR A 789 -3.60 -14.94 -9.30
N ARG A 790 -4.33 -13.83 -9.15
CA ARG A 790 -3.76 -12.47 -9.26
C ARG A 790 -2.78 -12.18 -8.14
N ILE A 791 -3.04 -12.64 -6.91
CA ILE A 791 -2.09 -12.48 -5.79
C ILE A 791 -0.79 -13.23 -6.09
N LEU A 792 -0.86 -14.44 -6.62
CA LEU A 792 0.31 -15.19 -7.05
C LEU A 792 1.03 -14.50 -8.22
N TYR A 793 0.30 -13.99 -9.22
CA TYR A 793 0.86 -13.16 -10.30
C TYR A 793 1.62 -11.95 -9.74
N VAL A 794 1.03 -11.23 -8.78
CA VAL A 794 1.71 -10.09 -8.12
C VAL A 794 2.99 -10.55 -7.43
N ALA A 795 2.95 -11.68 -6.69
CA ALA A 795 4.12 -12.20 -6.00
C ALA A 795 5.26 -12.53 -6.98
N MET A 796 4.95 -13.24 -8.07
CA MET A 796 5.94 -13.62 -9.10
C MET A 796 6.53 -12.39 -9.78
N THR A 797 5.70 -11.41 -10.17
CA THR A 797 6.13 -10.19 -10.87
C THR A 797 6.92 -9.19 -10.01
N ARG A 798 7.20 -9.52 -8.75
CA ARG A 798 8.12 -8.72 -7.92
C ARG A 798 9.58 -9.03 -8.20
N ALA A 799 9.88 -10.19 -8.80
CA ALA A 799 11.24 -10.61 -9.10
C ALA A 799 11.82 -9.86 -10.29
N ILE A 800 13.07 -9.41 -10.15
CA ILE A 800 13.88 -8.84 -11.22
C ILE A 800 14.71 -9.96 -11.88
N HIS A 801 15.56 -10.65 -11.11
CA HIS A 801 16.51 -11.63 -11.63
C HIS A 801 16.19 -13.06 -11.21
N ASN A 802 15.73 -13.29 -9.96
CA ASN A 802 15.51 -14.65 -9.47
C ASN A 802 14.13 -14.80 -8.83
N LEU A 803 13.43 -15.85 -9.24
CA LEU A 803 12.18 -16.29 -8.61
C LEU A 803 12.31 -17.72 -8.14
N ILE A 804 11.97 -17.97 -6.87
CA ILE A 804 12.01 -19.31 -6.28
C ILE A 804 10.66 -19.59 -5.63
N CYS A 805 10.00 -20.68 -6.05
CA CYS A 805 8.76 -21.13 -5.44
C CYS A 805 8.98 -22.52 -4.83
N ILE A 806 8.60 -22.67 -3.55
CA ILE A 806 8.60 -23.99 -2.91
C ILE A 806 7.19 -24.56 -3.06
N VAL A 807 7.08 -25.67 -3.80
CA VAL A 807 5.81 -26.25 -4.22
C VAL A 807 5.70 -27.65 -3.66
N PRO A 808 5.06 -27.87 -2.50
CA PRO A 808 4.79 -29.21 -1.98
C PRO A 808 3.62 -29.86 -2.71
N ASP A 809 3.60 -31.19 -2.76
CA ASP A 809 2.46 -31.94 -3.32
C ASP A 809 1.13 -31.48 -2.74
N SER A 810 0.24 -30.99 -3.57
CA SER A 810 -1.08 -30.57 -3.15
C SER A 810 -2.17 -31.51 -3.68
N LYS A 811 -2.92 -32.13 -2.74
CA LYS A 811 -4.17 -32.83 -3.09
C LYS A 811 -5.38 -31.87 -3.14
N ASN A 812 -5.19 -30.61 -2.80
CA ASN A 812 -6.23 -29.60 -2.69
C ASN A 812 -6.13 -28.63 -3.86
N GLU A 813 -7.14 -28.58 -4.71
CA GLU A 813 -7.23 -27.68 -5.86
C GLU A 813 -7.36 -26.18 -5.50
N LYS A 814 -7.44 -25.86 -4.21
CA LYS A 814 -7.62 -24.50 -3.69
C LYS A 814 -6.34 -24.00 -3.00
N THR A 815 -5.20 -24.15 -3.66
CA THR A 815 -3.89 -23.70 -3.17
C THR A 815 -3.08 -23.04 -4.31
N TRP A 816 -2.07 -22.24 -3.97
CA TRP A 816 -1.13 -21.76 -4.99
C TRP A 816 -0.29 -22.89 -5.61
N ALA A 817 0.03 -23.91 -4.82
CA ALA A 817 0.70 -25.10 -5.35
C ALA A 817 -0.10 -25.73 -6.49
N SER A 818 -1.43 -25.91 -6.31
CA SER A 818 -2.28 -26.46 -7.38
C SER A 818 -2.35 -25.55 -8.62
N LEU A 819 -2.35 -24.22 -8.44
CA LEU A 819 -2.31 -23.28 -9.58
C LEU A 819 -1.01 -23.38 -10.38
N ILE A 820 0.11 -23.65 -9.71
CA ILE A 820 1.42 -23.83 -10.33
C ILE A 820 1.47 -25.21 -11.01
N GLU A 821 1.02 -26.28 -10.32
CA GLU A 821 1.00 -27.66 -10.84
C GLU A 821 0.15 -27.81 -12.10
N GLU A 822 -0.95 -27.05 -12.22
CA GLU A 822 -1.82 -27.06 -13.41
C GLU A 822 -1.11 -26.63 -14.72
N VAL A 823 0.01 -25.93 -14.63
CA VAL A 823 0.81 -25.47 -15.80
C VAL A 823 1.80 -26.54 -16.25
N GLY A 824 2.15 -27.49 -15.37
CA GLY A 824 3.21 -28.46 -15.56
C GLY A 824 4.54 -27.90 -15.05
N ILE A 825 5.16 -28.60 -14.13
CA ILE A 825 6.36 -28.14 -13.44
C ILE A 825 7.55 -29.03 -13.80
N ASP A 826 8.64 -28.37 -14.20
CA ASP A 826 9.98 -28.97 -14.13
C ASP A 826 10.57 -28.57 -12.77
N TYR A 827 10.62 -29.53 -11.82
CA TYR A 827 11.28 -29.32 -10.53
C TYR A 827 12.80 -29.37 -10.68
N GLU A 828 13.50 -28.43 -10.05
CA GLU A 828 14.95 -28.52 -9.81
C GLU A 828 15.27 -29.43 -8.61
#